data_434c55e4d3919850df7dd3c0881664bf
#
_entry.id   434c55e4d3919850df7dd3c0881664bf
#
_cell.length_a   1.000
_cell.length_b   1.000
_cell.length_c   1.000
_cell.angle_alpha   90.00
_cell.angle_beta   90.00
_cell.angle_gamma   90.00
#
_symmetry.space_group_name_H-M   'P 1'
#
loop_
_entity.id
_entity.type
_entity.pdbx_description
1 polymer ?
#
loop_
_entity_poly.entity_id
_entity_poly.type
_entity_poly.pdbx_seq_one_letter_code
_entity_poly.pdbx_strand_id
1 'polypeptide(L)'
;MVYKCSICGYVYDEEKEGKPFSELTECPVCKQPPGKFNAVENQKPAATQPESEKQPASGNASGLDLNYPEETRKADSNYRYMSEIHEMAVTGKSAIEAMGTQMKMPNWDDVLVLGAQLNPMPLEEHADVSLKTVIGKHAQKPMTLDMPVYISHMSFGALSKETKIALAKGSAAAGTAMCSGEGGILPEEKEAAYKYIFEYVPNLYSVTDENLKTSDAIEIKIGQGTKPGMGGHLPGSKVTPEIAKIRNKPLGEDVISPSRFPGINSAEDLKKLVGELRMRSEGRPIGIKIAAGRIERDLEFCVYAEPDFITIDGRGGATGASPAIIRDSTSVPTIYALYRARKYLDSIGSDIALIITGGFRVSSDFAKAIAMGADAVAIASAAMVAAACQQYRICGTGMCPVGVATQDEKLRKRLHIDSAAKRVENYLKCSAEELKVFARITGNTDIHGLSVNDLCTINEEISEHTNIAHAGRASMPSTNASSYTTQEEKGMKATKYTGTQTEKNLEAAFAGESQARNKYTYFASVAKKEGYEQIAGLFLKTADNEKEHAKMWLKELNGIGHTAENLSAAADGENYEWTDMYENFAKTAEEEGFPELAAKFRLVGKVEKHHEERYRALLKNVETASVFEKSEVKVWECRNCGHIIVGTKAPEICPTCNHPQSYFEVHEENY
;
A
#
# COMPACT_ATOMS: atom_id res chain seq x y z
N MET A 1 -2.23 -3.56 -54.12
CA MET A 1 -3.08 -3.21 -52.94
C MET A 1 -2.72 -4.07 -51.75
N VAL A 2 -2.98 -3.57 -50.54
CA VAL A 2 -2.64 -4.29 -49.29
C VAL A 2 -3.94 -4.68 -48.57
N TYR A 3 -4.03 -5.92 -48.12
CA TYR A 3 -5.21 -6.46 -47.41
C TYR A 3 -4.76 -7.03 -46.06
N LYS A 4 -5.54 -6.79 -45.03
CA LYS A 4 -5.24 -7.28 -43.65
C LYS A 4 -6.35 -8.22 -43.18
N CYS A 5 -5.97 -9.43 -42.76
CA CYS A 5 -6.90 -10.39 -42.18
C CYS A 5 -7.40 -9.87 -40.81
N SER A 6 -8.71 -9.75 -40.66
CA SER A 6 -9.37 -9.26 -39.44
C SER A 6 -9.30 -10.25 -38.28
N ILE A 7 -8.92 -11.51 -38.53
CA ILE A 7 -8.86 -12.56 -37.50
C ILE A 7 -7.44 -12.68 -36.89
N CYS A 8 -6.41 -12.78 -37.73
CA CYS A 8 -5.03 -13.01 -37.26
C CYS A 8 -4.06 -11.85 -37.51
N GLY A 9 -4.52 -10.78 -38.18
CA GLY A 9 -3.69 -9.63 -38.51
C GLY A 9 -2.72 -9.81 -39.66
N TYR A 10 -2.67 -10.98 -40.32
CA TYR A 10 -1.81 -11.23 -41.47
C TYR A 10 -2.07 -10.21 -42.57
N VAL A 11 -0.97 -9.64 -43.13
CA VAL A 11 -1.03 -8.63 -44.19
C VAL A 11 -0.62 -9.25 -45.52
N TYR A 12 -1.54 -9.27 -46.44
CA TYR A 12 -1.34 -9.69 -47.85
C TYR A 12 -1.04 -8.45 -48.70
N ASP A 13 0.13 -8.38 -49.29
CA ASP A 13 0.56 -7.26 -50.13
C ASP A 13 0.75 -7.80 -51.57
N GLU A 14 -0.15 -7.40 -52.48
CA GLU A 14 -0.12 -7.88 -53.87
C GLU A 14 1.21 -7.66 -54.60
N GLU A 15 1.94 -6.57 -54.25
CA GLU A 15 3.26 -6.27 -54.87
C GLU A 15 4.35 -7.19 -54.32
N LYS A 16 4.30 -7.56 -53.08
CA LYS A 16 5.27 -8.45 -52.43
C LYS A 16 5.01 -9.91 -52.72
N GLU A 17 3.74 -10.30 -52.76
CA GLU A 17 3.33 -11.69 -53.02
C GLU A 17 3.37 -12.03 -54.54
N GLY A 18 3.42 -11.03 -55.42
CA GLY A 18 3.46 -11.17 -56.84
C GLY A 18 2.17 -11.76 -57.44
N LYS A 19 1.08 -11.77 -56.73
CA LYS A 19 -0.23 -12.30 -57.11
C LYS A 19 -1.35 -11.37 -56.68
N PRO A 20 -2.44 -11.22 -57.48
CA PRO A 20 -3.58 -10.41 -57.07
C PRO A 20 -4.33 -11.09 -55.94
N PHE A 21 -4.92 -10.27 -55.02
CA PHE A 21 -5.68 -10.76 -53.87
C PHE A 21 -6.88 -11.66 -54.29
N SER A 22 -7.42 -11.48 -55.48
CA SER A 22 -8.50 -12.30 -56.03
C SER A 22 -8.13 -13.78 -56.20
N GLU A 23 -6.86 -14.12 -56.21
CA GLU A 23 -6.37 -15.51 -56.30
C GLU A 23 -6.13 -16.15 -54.93
N LEU A 24 -6.29 -15.38 -53.85
CA LEU A 24 -6.12 -15.89 -52.49
C LEU A 24 -7.36 -16.75 -52.12
N THR A 25 -7.16 -18.01 -51.84
CA THR A 25 -8.23 -18.95 -51.46
C THR A 25 -8.49 -19.02 -49.98
N GLU A 26 -7.45 -18.80 -49.16
CA GLU A 26 -7.51 -18.80 -47.71
C GLU A 26 -6.35 -17.98 -47.13
N CYS A 27 -6.50 -17.50 -45.89
CA CYS A 27 -5.42 -16.83 -45.18
C CYS A 27 -4.24 -17.81 -44.91
N PRO A 28 -3.01 -17.49 -45.31
CA PRO A 28 -1.85 -18.38 -45.11
C PRO A 28 -1.59 -18.75 -43.63
N VAL A 29 -2.00 -17.88 -42.71
CA VAL A 29 -1.74 -18.04 -41.28
C VAL A 29 -2.91 -18.73 -40.55
N CYS A 30 -4.13 -18.22 -40.66
CA CYS A 30 -5.26 -18.72 -39.87
C CYS A 30 -6.31 -19.53 -40.70
N LYS A 31 -6.05 -19.79 -41.95
CA LYS A 31 -6.90 -20.59 -42.87
C LYS A 31 -8.33 -20.06 -43.06
N GLN A 32 -8.57 -18.82 -42.71
CA GLN A 32 -9.89 -18.18 -42.91
C GLN A 32 -10.06 -17.72 -44.35
N PRO A 33 -11.30 -17.68 -44.85
CA PRO A 33 -11.60 -17.33 -46.27
C PRO A 33 -11.26 -15.86 -46.55
N PRO A 34 -11.00 -15.47 -47.81
CA PRO A 34 -10.60 -14.11 -48.19
C PRO A 34 -11.58 -13.00 -47.75
N GLY A 35 -12.88 -13.34 -47.60
CA GLY A 35 -13.88 -12.41 -47.07
C GLY A 35 -13.64 -11.92 -45.66
N LYS A 36 -12.62 -12.44 -44.96
CA LYS A 36 -12.15 -11.94 -43.63
C LYS A 36 -11.00 -10.94 -43.75
N PHE A 37 -10.63 -10.53 -44.95
CA PHE A 37 -9.64 -9.49 -45.17
C PHE A 37 -10.33 -8.15 -45.47
N ASN A 38 -9.81 -7.09 -44.89
CA ASN A 38 -10.16 -5.72 -45.20
C ASN A 38 -9.06 -5.09 -46.06
N ALA A 39 -9.43 -4.40 -47.14
CA ALA A 39 -8.48 -3.58 -47.88
C ALA A 39 -7.92 -2.49 -46.95
N VAL A 40 -6.62 -2.42 -46.85
CA VAL A 40 -5.92 -1.29 -46.24
C VAL A 40 -5.73 -0.28 -47.36
N GLU A 41 -6.55 0.78 -47.41
CA GLU A 41 -6.26 1.89 -48.30
C GLU A 41 -4.82 2.30 -48.08
N ASN A 42 -3.99 2.24 -49.14
CA ASN A 42 -2.70 2.88 -49.15
C ASN A 42 -2.96 4.38 -48.88
N GLN A 43 -2.89 4.79 -47.64
CA GLN A 43 -2.55 6.17 -47.39
C GLN A 43 -1.20 6.32 -48.10
N LYS A 44 -1.19 6.96 -49.28
CA LYS A 44 0.02 7.57 -49.83
C LYS A 44 0.71 8.18 -48.63
N PRO A 45 2.04 7.96 -48.49
CA PRO A 45 2.76 8.58 -47.40
C PRO A 45 2.29 10.02 -47.40
N ALA A 46 1.61 10.42 -46.34
CA ALA A 46 1.14 11.78 -46.15
C ALA A 46 2.32 12.65 -46.53
N ALA A 47 2.08 13.59 -47.46
CA ALA A 47 3.07 14.52 -47.89
C ALA A 47 3.86 14.92 -46.68
N THR A 48 5.16 14.70 -46.74
CA THR A 48 6.18 15.03 -45.75
C THR A 48 5.64 16.11 -44.83
N GLN A 49 5.27 15.73 -43.63
CA GLN A 49 4.97 16.72 -42.59
C GLN A 49 6.14 17.71 -42.69
N PRO A 50 5.88 19.04 -42.72
CA PRO A 50 6.98 19.98 -42.70
C PRO A 50 7.87 19.49 -41.56
N GLU A 51 9.11 19.17 -41.87
CA GLU A 51 10.12 18.82 -40.90
C GLU A 51 9.89 19.78 -39.75
N SER A 52 9.36 19.27 -38.62
CA SER A 52 9.44 20.01 -37.38
C SER A 52 10.92 20.37 -37.34
N GLU A 53 11.23 21.66 -37.39
CA GLU A 53 12.61 22.11 -37.25
C GLU A 53 13.19 21.29 -36.10
N LYS A 54 14.05 20.33 -36.45
CA LYS A 54 14.85 19.60 -35.47
C LYS A 54 15.50 20.73 -34.71
N GLN A 55 15.08 20.91 -33.46
CA GLN A 55 15.89 21.76 -32.57
C GLN A 55 17.33 21.36 -32.81
N PRO A 56 18.23 22.29 -33.11
CA PRO A 56 19.60 21.94 -33.46
C PRO A 56 20.08 21.05 -32.33
N ALA A 57 20.40 19.81 -32.65
CA ALA A 57 21.06 18.90 -31.72
C ALA A 57 22.21 19.73 -31.15
N SER A 58 22.25 19.88 -29.84
CA SER A 58 23.30 20.62 -29.13
C SER A 58 24.61 20.06 -29.69
N GLY A 59 25.32 20.86 -30.50
CA GLY A 59 26.34 20.41 -31.41
C GLY A 59 27.36 19.50 -30.72
N ASN A 60 27.50 18.30 -31.23
CA ASN A 60 28.67 17.48 -30.93
C ASN A 60 29.90 18.26 -31.35
N ALA A 61 30.68 18.74 -30.40
CA ALA A 61 31.92 19.45 -30.63
C ALA A 61 32.97 18.62 -31.41
N SER A 62 32.66 17.33 -31.67
CA SER A 62 33.58 16.35 -32.33
C SER A 62 33.32 16.16 -33.82
N GLY A 63 32.24 16.67 -34.42
CA GLY A 63 31.88 16.45 -35.83
C GLY A 63 31.61 14.97 -36.20
N LEU A 64 31.43 14.08 -35.23
CA LEU A 64 31.16 12.66 -35.43
C LEU A 64 29.67 12.42 -35.70
N ASP A 65 29.34 11.58 -36.68
CA ASP A 65 27.99 11.02 -36.79
C ASP A 65 27.81 9.89 -35.81
N LEU A 66 26.94 10.11 -34.83
CA LEU A 66 26.64 9.14 -33.76
C LEU A 66 25.40 8.31 -34.06
N ASN A 67 24.70 8.54 -35.18
CA ASN A 67 23.51 7.78 -35.53
C ASN A 67 23.89 6.36 -35.96
N TYR A 68 23.09 5.38 -35.61
CA TYR A 68 23.19 4.03 -36.14
C TYR A 68 22.70 4.03 -37.60
N PRO A 69 23.40 3.37 -38.54
CA PRO A 69 22.92 3.24 -39.92
C PRO A 69 21.52 2.59 -39.93
N GLU A 70 20.60 3.17 -40.70
CA GLU A 70 19.18 2.74 -40.71
C GLU A 70 19.04 1.29 -41.15
N GLU A 71 19.80 0.89 -42.20
CA GLU A 71 19.84 -0.45 -42.78
C GLU A 71 20.38 -1.53 -41.81
N THR A 72 21.10 -1.15 -40.77
CA THR A 72 21.66 -2.08 -39.78
C THR A 72 20.88 -2.11 -38.46
N ARG A 73 19.87 -1.26 -38.32
CA ARG A 73 19.05 -1.20 -37.09
C ARG A 73 18.29 -2.49 -36.93
N LYS A 74 18.46 -3.09 -35.77
CA LYS A 74 17.71 -4.27 -35.32
C LYS A 74 17.18 -4.05 -33.91
N ALA A 75 15.94 -4.44 -33.68
CA ALA A 75 15.36 -4.52 -32.33
C ALA A 75 15.46 -5.95 -31.83
N ASP A 76 15.92 -6.13 -30.60
CA ASP A 76 15.85 -7.40 -29.88
C ASP A 76 14.89 -7.25 -28.69
N SER A 77 13.73 -7.87 -28.78
CA SER A 77 12.71 -7.83 -27.73
C SER A 77 13.17 -8.49 -26.42
N ASN A 78 14.17 -9.37 -26.48
CA ASN A 78 14.73 -10.04 -25.29
C ASN A 78 15.83 -9.22 -24.61
N TYR A 79 16.43 -8.24 -25.34
CA TYR A 79 17.42 -7.33 -24.77
C TYR A 79 16.73 -6.03 -24.32
N ARG A 80 16.23 -6.04 -23.10
CA ARG A 80 15.39 -5.02 -22.55
C ARG A 80 16.06 -3.65 -22.69
N TYR A 81 16.44 -2.85 -22.53
CA TYR A 81 17.01 -1.49 -22.60
C TYR A 81 17.80 -1.17 -23.88
N MET A 82 17.73 -2.00 -24.91
CA MET A 82 18.50 -1.78 -26.13
C MET A 82 18.17 -0.42 -26.78
N SER A 83 16.88 -0.08 -26.84
CA SER A 83 16.39 1.18 -27.40
C SER A 83 16.89 2.39 -26.60
N GLU A 84 16.79 2.32 -25.27
CA GLU A 84 17.24 3.38 -24.37
C GLU A 84 18.77 3.54 -24.40
N ILE A 85 19.53 2.43 -24.53
CA ILE A 85 20.99 2.48 -24.69
C ILE A 85 21.37 3.18 -26.00
N HIS A 86 20.67 2.85 -27.09
CA HIS A 86 20.91 3.50 -28.38
C HIS A 86 20.60 4.99 -28.32
N GLU A 87 19.45 5.37 -27.72
CA GLU A 87 19.08 6.77 -27.56
C GLU A 87 20.11 7.54 -26.70
N MET A 88 20.52 6.97 -25.58
CA MET A 88 21.55 7.58 -24.73
C MET A 88 22.91 7.69 -25.43
N ALA A 89 23.32 6.68 -26.22
CA ALA A 89 24.55 6.68 -26.95
C ALA A 89 24.58 7.78 -28.04
N VAL A 90 23.47 8.03 -28.70
CA VAL A 90 23.34 9.08 -29.72
C VAL A 90 23.19 10.46 -29.09
N THR A 91 22.35 10.60 -28.07
CA THR A 91 21.93 11.92 -27.53
C THR A 91 22.80 12.42 -26.38
N GLY A 92 23.51 11.52 -25.69
CA GLY A 92 24.19 11.81 -24.42
C GLY A 92 23.24 12.16 -23.29
N LYS A 93 21.93 11.83 -23.41
CA LYS A 93 20.87 12.18 -22.45
C LYS A 93 20.07 10.96 -22.03
N SER A 94 19.59 10.95 -20.79
CA SER A 94 18.66 9.91 -20.34
C SER A 94 17.37 9.94 -21.16
N ALA A 95 16.86 8.75 -21.52
CA ALA A 95 15.54 8.59 -22.09
C ALA A 95 14.48 9.07 -21.09
N ILE A 96 13.57 9.93 -21.55
CA ILE A 96 12.47 10.46 -20.75
C ILE A 96 11.18 9.81 -21.20
N GLU A 97 10.48 9.14 -20.29
CA GLU A 97 9.20 8.53 -20.57
C GLU A 97 8.09 8.99 -19.64
N ALA A 98 6.90 9.02 -20.22
CA ALA A 98 5.68 9.32 -19.49
C ALA A 98 4.96 8.06 -18.99
N MET A 99 4.01 8.26 -18.08
CA MET A 99 3.14 7.24 -17.46
C MET A 99 3.88 6.39 -16.43
N GLY A 100 3.17 5.42 -15.84
CA GLY A 100 3.73 4.50 -14.84
C GLY A 100 4.66 3.47 -15.46
N THR A 101 5.44 2.80 -14.61
CA THR A 101 6.31 1.69 -15.01
C THR A 101 5.51 0.52 -15.60
N GLN A 102 6.13 -0.19 -16.55
CA GLN A 102 5.62 -1.45 -17.10
C GLN A 102 6.34 -2.68 -16.52
N MET A 103 7.18 -2.47 -15.50
CA MET A 103 7.83 -3.57 -14.77
C MET A 103 6.79 -4.41 -14.05
N LYS A 104 6.99 -5.73 -14.06
CA LYS A 104 6.18 -6.64 -13.24
C LYS A 104 6.34 -6.28 -11.76
N MET A 105 5.25 -6.28 -11.06
CA MET A 105 5.18 -6.11 -9.61
C MET A 105 3.88 -6.75 -9.12
N PRO A 106 3.76 -7.13 -7.84
CA PRO A 106 2.48 -7.48 -7.23
C PRO A 106 1.45 -6.38 -7.45
N ASN A 107 0.25 -6.75 -7.82
CA ASN A 107 -0.81 -5.81 -8.20
C ASN A 107 -2.18 -6.24 -7.63
N TRP A 108 -3.17 -5.36 -7.77
CA TRP A 108 -4.50 -5.57 -7.21
C TRP A 108 -5.28 -6.74 -7.84
N ASP A 109 -4.88 -7.23 -9.02
CA ASP A 109 -5.51 -8.39 -9.65
C ASP A 109 -5.13 -9.69 -8.93
N ASP A 110 -4.03 -9.69 -8.17
CA ASP A 110 -3.58 -10.82 -7.34
C ASP A 110 -4.37 -10.95 -6.01
N VAL A 111 -5.17 -9.93 -5.65
CA VAL A 111 -5.97 -9.89 -4.42
C VAL A 111 -7.44 -10.07 -4.76
N LEU A 112 -8.15 -10.88 -3.97
CA LEU A 112 -9.58 -11.17 -4.13
C LEU A 112 -10.36 -10.69 -2.92
N VAL A 113 -11.63 -10.33 -3.10
CA VAL A 113 -12.56 -10.04 -2.01
C VAL A 113 -13.33 -11.31 -1.65
N LEU A 114 -13.39 -11.64 -0.38
CA LEU A 114 -14.12 -12.77 0.17
C LEU A 114 -15.57 -12.34 0.44
N GLY A 115 -16.48 -12.75 -0.45
CA GLY A 115 -17.91 -12.47 -0.27
C GLY A 115 -18.52 -13.31 0.86
N ALA A 116 -19.34 -12.68 1.66
CA ALA A 116 -20.14 -13.29 2.73
C ALA A 116 -21.27 -14.16 2.14
N GLN A 117 -21.66 -15.22 2.88
CA GLN A 117 -22.81 -16.05 2.52
C GLN A 117 -23.65 -16.43 3.75
N LEU A 118 -23.05 -17.12 4.70
CA LEU A 118 -23.70 -17.62 5.92
C LEU A 118 -23.07 -17.07 7.19
N ASN A 119 -21.75 -16.90 7.18
CA ASN A 119 -21.00 -16.33 8.30
C ASN A 119 -19.73 -15.61 7.77
N PRO A 120 -19.73 -14.27 7.76
CA PRO A 120 -20.87 -13.39 8.02
C PRO A 120 -21.96 -13.51 6.94
N MET A 121 -23.12 -12.93 7.17
CA MET A 121 -24.18 -12.81 6.16
C MET A 121 -23.98 -11.54 5.34
N PRO A 122 -24.23 -11.55 4.02
CA PRO A 122 -24.24 -10.34 3.23
C PRO A 122 -25.45 -9.45 3.62
N LEU A 123 -25.38 -8.18 3.27
CA LEU A 123 -26.55 -7.31 3.33
C LEU A 123 -27.50 -7.61 2.15
N GLU A 124 -28.75 -7.16 2.29
CA GLU A 124 -29.72 -7.19 1.20
C GLU A 124 -29.22 -6.39 -0.02
N GLU A 125 -29.63 -6.79 -1.24
CA GLU A 125 -29.14 -6.24 -2.51
C GLU A 125 -29.24 -4.70 -2.60
N HIS A 126 -30.28 -4.11 -1.99
CA HIS A 126 -30.54 -2.67 -2.02
C HIS A 126 -30.31 -1.98 -0.66
N ALA A 127 -29.65 -2.65 0.29
CA ALA A 127 -29.34 -2.04 1.58
C ALA A 127 -28.51 -0.76 1.39
N ASP A 128 -28.81 0.26 2.16
CA ASP A 128 -28.04 1.49 2.18
C ASP A 128 -26.64 1.24 2.69
N VAL A 129 -25.65 1.77 1.97
CA VAL A 129 -24.22 1.73 2.35
C VAL A 129 -23.65 3.13 2.33
N SER A 130 -23.01 3.52 3.42
CA SER A 130 -22.28 4.78 3.52
C SER A 130 -20.96 4.68 2.75
N LEU A 131 -20.70 5.68 1.90
CA LEU A 131 -19.39 5.92 1.29
C LEU A 131 -18.75 7.20 1.81
N LYS A 132 -19.40 7.87 2.77
CA LYS A 132 -18.99 9.17 3.29
C LYS A 132 -17.60 9.10 3.89
N THR A 133 -16.70 9.93 3.40
CA THR A 133 -15.30 9.96 3.82
C THR A 133 -14.93 11.33 4.37
N VAL A 134 -14.31 11.36 5.55
CA VAL A 134 -13.90 12.59 6.23
C VAL A 134 -12.37 12.63 6.30
N ILE A 135 -11.77 13.60 5.63
CA ILE A 135 -10.33 13.86 5.68
C ILE A 135 -10.06 14.98 6.68
N GLY A 136 -9.11 14.75 7.58
CA GLY A 136 -8.79 15.68 8.66
C GLY A 136 -9.91 15.79 9.69
N LYS A 137 -10.37 14.67 10.24
CA LYS A 137 -11.47 14.60 11.22
C LYS A 137 -11.27 15.50 12.45
N HIS A 138 -10.01 15.83 12.79
CA HIS A 138 -9.65 16.70 13.91
C HIS A 138 -9.35 18.14 13.50
N ALA A 139 -9.34 18.46 12.20
CA ALA A 139 -9.20 19.83 11.73
C ALA A 139 -10.42 20.67 12.10
N GLN A 140 -10.24 21.99 12.26
CA GLN A 140 -11.38 22.88 12.57
C GLN A 140 -12.43 22.90 11.44
N LYS A 141 -12.00 22.71 10.19
CA LYS A 141 -12.85 22.66 9.00
C LYS A 141 -12.59 21.38 8.21
N PRO A 142 -13.04 20.20 8.69
CA PRO A 142 -12.80 18.93 8.01
C PRO A 142 -13.31 18.94 6.57
N MET A 143 -12.65 18.21 5.68
CA MET A 143 -13.13 18.02 4.32
C MET A 143 -13.95 16.71 4.25
N THR A 144 -15.21 16.84 3.84
CA THR A 144 -16.10 15.67 3.64
C THR A 144 -16.33 15.43 2.17
N LEU A 145 -16.20 14.15 1.75
CA LEU A 145 -16.47 13.65 0.42
C LEU A 145 -17.61 12.64 0.45
N ASP A 146 -18.38 12.53 -0.63
CA ASP A 146 -19.49 11.59 -0.74
C ASP A 146 -19.00 10.15 -1.05
N MET A 147 -17.71 10.00 -1.42
CA MET A 147 -17.07 8.72 -1.70
C MET A 147 -15.57 8.75 -1.35
N PRO A 148 -14.95 7.60 -1.04
CA PRO A 148 -13.54 7.54 -0.63
C PRO A 148 -12.53 7.67 -1.79
N VAL A 149 -12.99 8.03 -2.98
CA VAL A 149 -12.13 8.13 -4.18
C VAL A 149 -12.18 9.55 -4.73
N TYR A 150 -11.01 10.15 -4.99
CA TYR A 150 -10.93 11.48 -5.55
C TYR A 150 -9.82 11.62 -6.61
N ILE A 151 -9.83 12.71 -7.37
CA ILE A 151 -8.85 12.94 -8.45
C ILE A 151 -7.57 13.54 -7.88
N SER A 152 -6.47 12.81 -8.02
CA SER A 152 -5.13 13.14 -7.55
C SER A 152 -4.51 14.33 -8.29
N HIS A 153 -3.40 14.80 -7.78
CA HIS A 153 -2.63 15.91 -8.31
C HIS A 153 -2.09 15.68 -9.73
N MET A 154 -2.50 16.52 -10.65
CA MET A 154 -2.04 16.56 -12.03
C MET A 154 -1.93 18.02 -12.49
N SER A 155 -0.73 18.49 -12.76
CA SER A 155 -0.47 19.92 -12.98
C SER A 155 -1.06 20.47 -14.28
N PHE A 156 -1.54 21.71 -14.23
CA PHE A 156 -1.74 22.53 -15.43
C PHE A 156 -0.37 22.81 -16.08
N GLY A 157 -0.27 22.51 -17.36
CA GLY A 157 0.98 22.48 -18.11
C GLY A 157 1.41 21.06 -18.48
N ALA A 158 1.34 20.09 -17.56
CA ALA A 158 1.39 18.67 -17.93
C ALA A 158 0.11 18.24 -18.64
N LEU A 159 -1.05 18.63 -18.10
CA LEU A 159 -2.36 18.47 -18.74
C LEU A 159 -2.81 19.79 -19.41
N SER A 160 -3.69 19.68 -20.37
CA SER A 160 -4.36 20.82 -21.00
C SER A 160 -5.37 21.45 -20.04
N LYS A 161 -5.70 22.71 -20.29
CA LYS A 161 -6.75 23.45 -19.58
C LYS A 161 -8.09 22.74 -19.66
N GLU A 162 -8.45 22.27 -20.84
CA GLU A 162 -9.69 21.54 -21.10
C GLU A 162 -9.79 20.26 -20.25
N THR A 163 -8.69 19.50 -20.16
CA THR A 163 -8.65 18.29 -19.30
C THR A 163 -8.83 18.65 -17.84
N LYS A 164 -8.14 19.68 -17.34
CA LYS A 164 -8.25 20.09 -15.94
C LYS A 164 -9.68 20.51 -15.58
N ILE A 165 -10.33 21.29 -16.41
CA ILE A 165 -11.72 21.71 -16.21
C ILE A 165 -12.69 20.52 -16.30
N ALA A 166 -12.48 19.61 -17.26
CA ALA A 166 -13.32 18.42 -17.41
C ALA A 166 -13.24 17.49 -16.18
N LEU A 167 -12.03 17.28 -15.66
CA LEU A 167 -11.81 16.50 -14.44
C LEU A 167 -12.48 17.14 -13.22
N ALA A 168 -12.37 18.47 -13.07
CA ALA A 168 -13.00 19.21 -11.98
C ALA A 168 -14.53 19.14 -12.04
N LYS A 169 -15.14 19.36 -13.22
CA LYS A 169 -16.60 19.21 -13.41
C LYS A 169 -17.08 17.79 -13.13
N GLY A 170 -16.35 16.79 -13.62
CA GLY A 170 -16.72 15.38 -13.45
C GLY A 170 -16.63 14.91 -12.00
N SER A 171 -15.58 15.32 -11.27
CA SER A 171 -15.47 15.02 -9.84
C SER A 171 -16.50 15.76 -9.00
N ALA A 172 -16.81 17.02 -9.35
CA ALA A 172 -17.85 17.79 -8.68
C ALA A 172 -19.22 17.13 -8.82
N ALA A 173 -19.58 16.68 -10.02
CA ALA A 173 -20.84 15.99 -10.27
C ALA A 173 -20.94 14.61 -9.56
N ALA A 174 -19.81 14.05 -9.14
CA ALA A 174 -19.74 12.81 -8.35
C ALA A 174 -19.57 13.07 -6.83
N GLY A 175 -19.60 14.30 -6.36
CA GLY A 175 -19.50 14.65 -4.94
C GLY A 175 -18.10 14.41 -4.34
N THR A 176 -17.03 14.47 -5.15
CA THR A 176 -15.67 14.22 -4.67
C THR A 176 -14.68 15.34 -5.03
N ALA A 177 -13.43 15.21 -4.60
CA ALA A 177 -12.43 16.27 -4.71
C ALA A 177 -11.65 16.23 -6.04
N MET A 178 -11.12 17.40 -6.39
CA MET A 178 -10.11 17.64 -7.42
C MET A 178 -8.86 18.26 -6.79
N CYS A 179 -7.69 17.95 -7.31
CA CYS A 179 -6.41 18.47 -6.82
C CYS A 179 -5.73 19.38 -7.85
N SER A 180 -5.07 20.47 -7.37
CA SER A 180 -4.40 21.45 -8.24
C SER A 180 -3.25 20.85 -9.05
N GLY A 181 -2.43 20.04 -8.40
CA GLY A 181 -1.16 19.55 -8.96
C GLY A 181 -0.04 20.59 -8.93
N GLU A 182 1.19 20.13 -9.19
CA GLU A 182 2.42 20.94 -9.17
C GLU A 182 2.48 21.93 -10.35
N GLY A 183 1.56 22.84 -10.41
CA GLY A 183 1.47 23.82 -11.50
C GLY A 183 0.84 25.13 -11.09
N GLY A 184 0.46 25.25 -9.82
CA GLY A 184 -0.37 26.31 -9.32
C GLY A 184 -1.86 26.08 -9.62
N ILE A 185 -2.68 27.04 -9.29
CA ILE A 185 -4.13 26.97 -9.43
C ILE A 185 -4.54 27.54 -10.80
N LEU A 186 -5.24 26.75 -11.58
CA LEU A 186 -6.00 27.21 -12.74
C LEU A 186 -7.38 27.69 -12.23
N PRO A 187 -7.73 29.00 -12.39
CA PRO A 187 -8.96 29.54 -11.79
C PRO A 187 -10.23 28.79 -12.20
N GLU A 188 -10.38 28.48 -13.48
CA GLU A 188 -11.57 27.84 -14.02
C GLU A 188 -11.71 26.37 -13.55
N GLU A 189 -10.59 25.70 -13.23
CA GLU A 189 -10.60 24.37 -12.59
C GLU A 189 -11.11 24.46 -11.16
N LYS A 190 -10.58 25.41 -10.38
CA LYS A 190 -10.98 25.60 -8.98
C LYS A 190 -12.45 26.00 -8.87
N GLU A 191 -12.93 26.88 -9.74
CA GLU A 191 -14.34 27.28 -9.81
C GLU A 191 -15.28 26.10 -10.13
N ALA A 192 -14.83 25.18 -10.99
CA ALA A 192 -15.60 24.01 -11.40
C ALA A 192 -15.59 22.86 -10.37
N ALA A 193 -14.72 22.87 -9.36
CA ALA A 193 -14.57 21.80 -8.39
C ALA A 193 -15.60 21.87 -7.26
N TYR A 194 -16.08 20.72 -6.78
CA TYR A 194 -16.91 20.61 -5.56
C TYR A 194 -16.07 20.77 -4.29
N LYS A 195 -14.97 19.99 -4.20
CA LYS A 195 -13.93 20.09 -3.18
C LYS A 195 -12.59 20.24 -3.86
N TYR A 196 -11.72 21.07 -3.31
CA TYR A 196 -10.44 21.39 -3.94
C TYR A 196 -9.28 21.25 -2.97
N ILE A 197 -8.32 20.35 -3.32
CA ILE A 197 -7.08 20.14 -2.56
C ILE A 197 -5.96 20.91 -3.24
N PHE A 198 -5.36 21.86 -2.52
CA PHE A 198 -4.25 22.66 -3.03
C PHE A 198 -2.91 21.99 -2.73
N GLU A 199 -2.12 21.69 -3.78
CA GLU A 199 -0.77 21.15 -3.65
C GLU A 199 0.24 22.25 -3.34
N TYR A 200 0.73 22.27 -2.12
CA TYR A 200 1.77 23.20 -1.67
C TYR A 200 3.14 22.66 -2.08
N VAL A 201 3.81 23.32 -3.01
CA VAL A 201 5.01 22.85 -3.69
C VAL A 201 6.22 23.74 -3.40
N PRO A 202 7.48 23.24 -3.55
CA PRO A 202 8.69 24.00 -3.29
C PRO A 202 8.80 25.33 -4.04
N ASN A 203 8.21 25.43 -5.21
CA ASN A 203 8.20 26.64 -6.03
C ASN A 203 7.14 27.67 -5.62
N LEU A 204 6.29 27.36 -4.63
CA LEU A 204 5.27 28.24 -4.07
C LEU A 204 4.28 28.81 -5.10
N TYR A 205 3.95 28.08 -6.17
CA TYR A 205 3.00 28.50 -7.19
C TYR A 205 1.63 28.77 -6.58
N SER A 206 1.04 29.93 -6.89
CA SER A 206 -0.28 30.35 -6.42
C SER A 206 -0.46 30.36 -4.89
N VAL A 207 0.62 30.40 -4.11
CA VAL A 207 0.54 30.49 -2.64
C VAL A 207 0.16 31.91 -2.23
N THR A 208 -1.11 32.10 -1.91
CA THR A 208 -1.67 33.31 -1.31
C THR A 208 -2.59 32.93 -0.17
N ASP A 209 -2.80 33.82 0.80
CA ASP A 209 -3.73 33.54 1.91
C ASP A 209 -5.15 33.28 1.40
N GLU A 210 -5.58 33.98 0.35
CA GLU A 210 -6.87 33.76 -0.30
C GLU A 210 -6.99 32.30 -0.82
N ASN A 211 -5.97 31.81 -1.54
CA ASN A 211 -5.98 30.46 -2.06
C ASN A 211 -5.93 29.40 -0.97
N LEU A 212 -5.18 29.63 0.11
CA LEU A 212 -5.14 28.73 1.27
C LEU A 212 -6.49 28.65 1.99
N LYS A 213 -7.16 29.79 2.21
CA LYS A 213 -8.47 29.86 2.90
C LYS A 213 -9.61 29.28 2.06
N THR A 214 -9.58 29.47 0.74
CA THR A 214 -10.63 29.05 -0.18
C THR A 214 -10.46 27.62 -0.73
N SER A 215 -9.35 26.95 -0.42
CA SER A 215 -9.18 25.50 -0.66
C SER A 215 -9.78 24.70 0.49
N ASP A 216 -10.26 23.46 0.21
CA ASP A 216 -10.85 22.61 1.22
C ASP A 216 -9.82 21.83 2.03
N ALA A 217 -8.63 21.58 1.44
CA ALA A 217 -7.46 21.03 2.12
C ALA A 217 -6.18 21.50 1.43
N ILE A 218 -5.04 21.40 2.13
CA ILE A 218 -3.72 21.73 1.61
C ILE A 218 -2.82 20.54 1.77
N GLU A 219 -2.12 20.12 0.70
CA GLU A 219 -1.21 19.00 0.72
C GLU A 219 0.22 19.43 0.42
N ILE A 220 1.13 19.29 1.38
CA ILE A 220 2.56 19.58 1.22
C ILE A 220 3.19 18.43 0.42
N LYS A 221 3.69 18.74 -0.77
CA LYS A 221 4.28 17.75 -1.65
C LYS A 221 5.79 17.59 -1.41
N ILE A 222 6.19 16.50 -0.78
CA ILE A 222 7.60 16.12 -0.62
C ILE A 222 8.06 15.24 -1.78
N GLY A 223 7.20 14.32 -2.25
CA GLY A 223 7.50 13.40 -3.34
C GLY A 223 6.27 12.93 -4.10
N GLN A 224 6.48 12.19 -5.19
CA GLN A 224 5.40 11.56 -5.97
C GLN A 224 5.88 10.33 -6.72
N GLY A 225 5.03 9.32 -6.83
CA GLY A 225 5.17 8.13 -7.69
C GLY A 225 6.55 7.52 -7.67
N THR A 226 7.10 7.27 -8.85
CA THR A 226 8.43 6.70 -9.05
C THR A 226 9.54 7.76 -9.15
N LYS A 227 9.42 8.86 -8.39
CA LYS A 227 10.38 9.97 -8.38
C LYS A 227 10.78 10.40 -6.96
N PRO A 228 11.12 9.51 -6.05
CA PRO A 228 11.63 9.95 -4.75
C PRO A 228 12.91 10.76 -4.93
N GLY A 229 13.00 11.92 -4.28
CA GLY A 229 14.17 12.79 -4.35
C GLY A 229 14.35 13.54 -5.68
N MET A 230 13.31 13.61 -6.52
CA MET A 230 13.32 14.39 -7.76
C MET A 230 12.15 15.36 -7.81
N GLY A 231 12.43 16.61 -8.19
CA GLY A 231 11.40 17.61 -8.43
C GLY A 231 10.61 17.41 -9.73
N GLY A 232 9.60 18.25 -9.93
CA GLY A 232 8.86 18.32 -11.17
C GLY A 232 9.68 18.94 -12.29
N HIS A 233 9.38 18.56 -13.54
CA HIS A 233 9.96 19.16 -14.74
C HIS A 233 8.86 19.42 -15.77
N LEU A 234 8.74 20.65 -16.22
CA LEU A 234 7.90 21.03 -17.36
C LEU A 234 8.82 21.62 -18.45
N PRO A 235 8.92 20.98 -19.64
CA PRO A 235 9.71 21.50 -20.75
C PRO A 235 9.24 22.89 -21.18
N GLY A 236 10.18 23.77 -21.53
CA GLY A 236 9.91 25.14 -21.97
C GLY A 236 8.95 25.23 -23.15
N SER A 237 9.01 24.26 -24.08
CA SER A 237 8.07 24.14 -25.19
C SER A 237 6.61 24.01 -24.80
N LYS A 238 6.32 23.66 -23.55
CA LYS A 238 4.96 23.58 -22.97
C LYS A 238 4.58 24.81 -22.13
N VAL A 239 5.51 25.73 -21.90
CA VAL A 239 5.26 26.93 -21.08
C VAL A 239 4.60 27.99 -21.94
N THR A 240 3.27 28.03 -21.94
CA THR A 240 2.46 29.08 -22.59
C THR A 240 2.46 30.36 -21.76
N PRO A 241 2.02 31.52 -22.34
CA PRO A 241 1.88 32.76 -21.56
C PRO A 241 1.02 32.62 -20.31
N GLU A 242 -0.06 31.83 -20.35
CA GLU A 242 -0.94 31.56 -19.20
C GLU A 242 -0.21 30.76 -18.13
N ILE A 243 0.53 29.70 -18.49
CA ILE A 243 1.33 28.89 -17.58
C ILE A 243 2.47 29.73 -16.97
N ALA A 244 3.17 30.52 -17.79
CA ALA A 244 4.23 31.41 -17.34
C ALA A 244 3.73 32.38 -16.27
N LYS A 245 2.53 32.97 -16.49
CA LYS A 245 1.88 33.85 -15.52
C LYS A 245 1.52 33.12 -14.20
N ILE A 246 0.86 31.95 -14.27
CA ILE A 246 0.44 31.20 -13.07
C ILE A 246 1.65 30.73 -12.26
N ARG A 247 2.71 30.30 -12.93
CA ARG A 247 3.94 29.80 -12.28
C ARG A 247 4.94 30.88 -11.92
N ASN A 248 4.70 32.12 -12.35
CA ASN A 248 5.66 33.23 -12.24
C ASN A 248 7.06 32.83 -12.75
N LYS A 249 7.12 32.29 -13.97
CA LYS A 249 8.33 31.82 -14.64
C LYS A 249 8.47 32.39 -16.05
N PRO A 250 9.68 32.50 -16.61
CA PRO A 250 9.88 32.97 -17.98
C PRO A 250 9.15 32.11 -19.00
N LEU A 251 8.70 32.74 -20.08
CA LEU A 251 8.06 32.08 -21.20
C LEU A 251 9.09 31.28 -22.00
N GLY A 252 8.77 30.05 -22.35
CA GLY A 252 9.57 29.19 -23.20
C GLY A 252 10.81 28.55 -22.54
N GLU A 253 11.01 28.77 -21.24
CA GLU A 253 12.08 28.15 -20.47
C GLU A 253 11.59 26.94 -19.68
N ASP A 254 12.49 25.97 -19.48
CA ASP A 254 12.22 24.78 -18.66
C ASP A 254 11.91 25.20 -17.21
N VAL A 255 10.82 24.65 -16.66
CA VAL A 255 10.44 24.87 -15.27
C VAL A 255 10.80 23.65 -14.46
N ILE A 256 11.85 23.76 -13.63
CA ILE A 256 12.38 22.69 -12.79
C ILE A 256 12.10 23.02 -11.33
N SER A 257 11.57 22.04 -10.60
CA SER A 257 11.37 22.12 -9.16
C SER A 257 12.58 21.58 -8.40
N PRO A 258 12.90 22.14 -7.22
CA PRO A 258 13.95 21.60 -6.36
C PRO A 258 13.73 20.12 -6.00
N SER A 259 14.82 19.38 -5.82
CA SER A 259 14.78 17.96 -5.42
C SER A 259 14.33 17.75 -3.98
N ARG A 260 14.45 18.76 -3.15
CA ARG A 260 13.97 18.79 -1.76
C ARG A 260 13.30 20.12 -1.46
N PHE A 261 12.46 20.13 -0.46
CA PHE A 261 11.69 21.32 -0.09
C PHE A 261 12.62 22.34 0.60
N PRO A 262 12.77 23.57 0.04
CA PRO A 262 13.58 24.62 0.68
C PRO A 262 13.04 24.94 2.08
N GLY A 263 13.94 25.07 3.05
CA GLY A 263 13.57 25.40 4.42
C GLY A 263 13.14 24.22 5.30
N ILE A 264 12.97 23.01 4.73
CA ILE A 264 12.71 21.79 5.52
C ILE A 264 14.01 20.99 5.61
N ASN A 265 14.71 21.08 6.75
CA ASN A 265 15.95 20.36 7.04
C ASN A 265 15.79 19.40 8.23
N SER A 266 14.69 19.51 8.97
CA SER A 266 14.35 18.70 10.13
C SER A 266 12.84 18.46 10.20
N ALA A 267 12.40 17.49 11.00
CA ALA A 267 10.99 17.25 11.30
C ALA A 267 10.34 18.48 11.98
N GLU A 268 11.11 19.21 12.78
CA GLU A 268 10.67 20.44 13.40
C GLU A 268 10.36 21.55 12.38
N ASP A 269 11.14 21.67 11.30
CA ASP A 269 10.87 22.62 10.24
C ASP A 269 9.57 22.26 9.51
N LEU A 270 9.32 20.98 9.26
CA LEU A 270 8.07 20.48 8.68
C LEU A 270 6.87 20.76 9.61
N LYS A 271 7.02 20.53 10.92
CA LYS A 271 6.00 20.83 11.93
C LYS A 271 5.65 22.31 11.95
N LYS A 272 6.64 23.20 11.89
CA LYS A 272 6.42 24.66 11.78
C LYS A 272 5.64 25.02 10.53
N LEU A 273 5.99 24.41 9.37
CA LEU A 273 5.26 24.65 8.12
C LEU A 273 3.80 24.17 8.21
N VAL A 274 3.56 22.98 8.77
CA VAL A 274 2.19 22.46 9.00
C VAL A 274 1.40 23.43 9.87
N GLY A 275 1.98 23.90 10.97
CA GLY A 275 1.36 24.87 11.88
C GLY A 275 1.06 26.22 11.19
N GLU A 276 2.00 26.75 10.41
CA GLU A 276 1.82 27.98 9.61
C GLU A 276 0.66 27.82 8.61
N LEU A 277 0.64 26.73 7.83
CA LEU A 277 -0.40 26.49 6.84
C LEU A 277 -1.78 26.30 7.50
N ARG A 278 -1.83 25.60 8.65
CA ARG A 278 -3.08 25.43 9.42
C ARG A 278 -3.64 26.77 9.88
N MET A 279 -2.79 27.67 10.35
CA MET A 279 -3.18 29.02 10.73
C MET A 279 -3.64 29.86 9.53
N ARG A 280 -2.85 29.90 8.44
CA ARG A 280 -3.13 30.72 7.24
C ARG A 280 -4.37 30.22 6.47
N SER A 281 -4.69 28.93 6.56
CA SER A 281 -5.89 28.34 5.94
C SER A 281 -7.14 28.43 6.82
N GLU A 282 -7.04 29.01 8.02
CA GLU A 282 -8.12 29.08 9.01
C GLU A 282 -8.64 27.70 9.41
N GLY A 283 -7.72 26.75 9.67
CA GLY A 283 -8.03 25.42 10.19
C GLY A 283 -8.51 24.40 9.16
N ARG A 284 -8.15 24.55 7.89
CA ARG A 284 -8.33 23.50 6.87
C ARG A 284 -7.37 22.34 7.13
N PRO A 285 -7.72 21.10 6.72
CA PRO A 285 -6.81 19.96 6.84
C PRO A 285 -5.48 20.18 6.11
N ILE A 286 -4.38 19.86 6.78
CA ILE A 286 -3.04 19.91 6.21
C ILE A 286 -2.51 18.50 6.04
N GLY A 287 -2.19 18.12 4.81
CA GLY A 287 -1.63 16.83 4.45
C GLY A 287 -0.16 16.90 4.06
N ILE A 288 0.49 15.73 4.06
CA ILE A 288 1.84 15.56 3.56
C ILE A 288 1.85 14.41 2.57
N LYS A 289 2.35 14.64 1.35
CA LYS A 289 2.46 13.63 0.30
C LYS A 289 3.91 13.21 0.10
N ILE A 290 4.16 11.91 0.20
CA ILE A 290 5.47 11.29 -0.02
C ILE A 290 5.41 10.20 -1.09
N ALA A 291 6.51 9.97 -1.80
CA ALA A 291 6.69 8.77 -2.61
C ALA A 291 7.00 7.57 -1.72
N ALA A 292 6.61 6.37 -2.14
CA ALA A 292 6.90 5.13 -1.41
C ALA A 292 8.39 4.75 -1.49
N GLY A 293 9.24 5.50 -0.81
CA GLY A 293 10.67 5.26 -0.68
C GLY A 293 11.00 4.51 0.62
N ARG A 294 11.52 5.21 1.61
CA ARG A 294 11.84 4.70 2.96
C ARG A 294 10.64 4.94 3.89
N ILE A 295 9.56 4.22 3.67
CA ILE A 295 8.21 4.51 4.15
C ILE A 295 8.16 4.81 5.64
N GLU A 296 8.67 3.94 6.51
CA GLU A 296 8.61 4.09 7.96
C GLU A 296 9.41 5.30 8.45
N ARG A 297 10.61 5.52 7.90
CA ARG A 297 11.46 6.69 8.25
C ARG A 297 10.84 8.01 7.80
N ASP A 298 10.25 8.02 6.60
CA ASP A 298 9.56 9.19 6.08
C ASP A 298 8.26 9.45 6.87
N LEU A 299 7.56 8.38 7.30
CA LEU A 299 6.37 8.48 8.17
C LEU A 299 6.71 8.99 9.56
N GLU A 300 7.79 8.54 10.17
CA GLU A 300 8.26 9.07 11.46
C GLU A 300 8.44 10.58 11.41
N PHE A 301 9.06 11.07 10.33
CA PHE A 301 9.25 12.49 10.08
C PHE A 301 7.92 13.23 9.86
N CYS A 302 7.00 12.62 9.09
CA CYS A 302 5.68 13.19 8.81
C CYS A 302 4.80 13.23 10.06
N VAL A 303 4.74 12.14 10.84
CA VAL A 303 3.91 12.05 12.05
C VAL A 303 4.36 13.06 13.12
N TYR A 304 5.67 13.27 13.26
CA TYR A 304 6.20 14.32 14.15
C TYR A 304 5.68 15.71 13.80
N ALA A 305 5.42 15.97 12.52
CA ALA A 305 4.87 17.24 12.05
C ALA A 305 3.36 17.43 12.32
N GLU A 306 2.67 16.40 12.81
CA GLU A 306 1.24 16.41 13.17
C GLU A 306 0.33 16.88 12.02
N PRO A 307 0.40 16.26 10.81
CA PRO A 307 -0.55 16.56 9.74
C PRO A 307 -1.92 15.95 10.03
N ASP A 308 -2.94 16.39 9.32
CA ASP A 308 -4.29 15.83 9.41
C ASP A 308 -4.46 14.60 8.52
N PHE A 309 -3.64 14.44 7.48
CA PHE A 309 -3.59 13.26 6.61
C PHE A 309 -2.21 13.09 5.98
N ILE A 310 -1.90 11.86 5.59
CA ILE A 310 -0.67 11.52 4.85
C ILE A 310 -1.04 10.76 3.59
N THR A 311 -0.49 11.18 2.45
CA THR A 311 -0.66 10.49 1.16
C THR A 311 0.61 9.76 0.77
N ILE A 312 0.50 8.45 0.54
CA ILE A 312 1.59 7.62 0.02
C ILE A 312 1.38 7.37 -1.47
N ASP A 313 2.38 7.71 -2.28
CA ASP A 313 2.35 7.48 -3.73
C ASP A 313 3.26 6.30 -4.10
N GLY A 314 2.64 5.15 -4.38
CA GLY A 314 3.33 3.89 -4.63
C GLY A 314 3.91 3.76 -6.04
N ARG A 315 4.68 2.67 -6.29
CA ARG A 315 5.37 2.38 -7.56
C ARG A 315 4.45 2.32 -8.78
N GLY A 316 3.16 2.03 -8.61
CA GLY A 316 2.16 2.09 -9.69
C GLY A 316 1.86 3.51 -10.18
N GLY A 317 2.35 4.54 -9.48
CA GLY A 317 2.15 5.94 -9.81
C GLY A 317 2.75 6.32 -11.16
N ALA A 318 2.06 7.25 -11.84
CA ALA A 318 2.45 7.76 -13.13
C ALA A 318 3.05 9.18 -13.02
N THR A 319 3.80 9.58 -14.05
CA THR A 319 4.34 10.93 -14.18
C THR A 319 4.29 11.37 -15.64
N GLY A 320 4.17 12.68 -15.88
CA GLY A 320 4.19 13.23 -17.23
C GLY A 320 5.57 13.21 -17.90
N ALA A 321 6.64 13.22 -17.11
CA ALA A 321 8.02 13.13 -17.56
C ALA A 321 8.91 12.63 -16.43
N SER A 322 9.63 11.54 -16.66
CA SER A 322 10.65 10.99 -15.76
C SER A 322 11.74 10.31 -16.57
N PRO A 323 13.01 10.33 -16.13
CA PRO A 323 14.00 9.41 -16.68
C PRO A 323 13.47 7.97 -16.54
N ALA A 324 13.48 7.23 -17.65
CA ALA A 324 12.95 5.86 -17.69
C ALA A 324 13.61 4.97 -16.63
N ILE A 325 14.94 5.10 -16.47
CA ILE A 325 15.70 4.33 -15.48
C ILE A 325 15.25 4.59 -14.03
N ILE A 326 14.90 5.84 -13.68
CA ILE A 326 14.42 6.18 -12.34
C ILE A 326 13.03 5.60 -12.13
N ARG A 327 12.12 5.79 -13.09
CA ARG A 327 10.77 5.25 -13.06
C ARG A 327 10.77 3.72 -12.86
N ASP A 328 11.66 3.02 -13.55
CA ASP A 328 11.68 1.56 -13.56
C ASP A 328 12.50 0.94 -12.42
N SER A 329 13.29 1.76 -11.68
CA SER A 329 14.21 1.28 -10.64
C SER A 329 13.92 1.82 -9.24
N THR A 330 12.85 2.59 -9.03
CA THR A 330 12.56 3.20 -7.72
C THR A 330 11.15 2.90 -7.23
N SER A 331 10.93 3.17 -5.95
CA SER A 331 9.67 3.08 -5.21
C SER A 331 9.16 1.66 -4.95
N VAL A 332 8.48 1.53 -3.82
CA VAL A 332 7.86 0.28 -3.33
C VAL A 332 6.51 0.07 -4.03
N PRO A 333 6.17 -1.17 -4.45
CA PRO A 333 4.85 -1.51 -4.96
C PRO A 333 3.71 -1.03 -4.04
N THR A 334 2.63 -0.52 -4.63
CA THR A 334 1.57 0.20 -3.90
C THR A 334 0.91 -0.64 -2.80
N ILE A 335 0.75 -1.95 -3.01
CA ILE A 335 0.19 -2.88 -2.02
C ILE A 335 1.09 -2.94 -0.78
N TYR A 336 2.40 -3.14 -0.96
CA TYR A 336 3.35 -3.17 0.15
C TYR A 336 3.52 -1.80 0.81
N ALA A 337 3.45 -0.72 0.01
CA ALA A 337 3.52 0.63 0.54
C ALA A 337 2.35 0.93 1.48
N LEU A 338 1.13 0.55 1.09
CA LEU A 338 -0.06 0.70 1.93
C LEU A 338 0.03 -0.13 3.21
N TYR A 339 0.35 -1.43 3.08
CA TYR A 339 0.50 -2.32 4.23
C TYR A 339 1.52 -1.79 5.24
N ARG A 340 2.72 -1.42 4.77
CA ARG A 340 3.79 -0.91 5.63
C ARG A 340 3.40 0.40 6.30
N ALA A 341 2.76 1.31 5.57
CA ALA A 341 2.29 2.58 6.11
C ALA A 341 1.22 2.38 7.18
N ARG A 342 0.21 1.53 6.93
CA ARG A 342 -0.85 1.25 7.90
C ARG A 342 -0.28 0.57 9.14
N LYS A 343 0.53 -0.47 8.96
CA LYS A 343 1.20 -1.17 10.06
C LYS A 343 2.03 -0.21 10.94
N TYR A 344 2.76 0.73 10.34
CA TYR A 344 3.52 1.73 11.09
C TYR A 344 2.59 2.65 11.89
N LEU A 345 1.58 3.24 11.26
CA LEU A 345 0.64 4.14 11.94
C LEU A 345 -0.11 3.44 13.06
N ASP A 346 -0.54 2.20 12.86
CA ASP A 346 -1.21 1.38 13.90
C ASP A 346 -0.27 1.09 15.07
N SER A 347 1.01 0.77 14.79
CA SER A 347 1.98 0.45 15.83
C SER A 347 2.28 1.59 16.79
N ILE A 348 2.02 2.84 16.38
CA ILE A 348 2.19 4.04 17.21
C ILE A 348 0.85 4.63 17.67
N GLY A 349 -0.28 3.93 17.41
CA GLY A 349 -1.61 4.39 17.76
C GLY A 349 -2.02 5.69 17.07
N SER A 350 -1.52 5.97 15.87
CA SER A 350 -1.82 7.20 15.13
C SER A 350 -3.14 7.07 14.38
N ASP A 351 -4.01 8.07 14.53
CA ASP A 351 -5.28 8.20 13.83
C ASP A 351 -5.24 9.21 12.66
N ILE A 352 -4.04 9.58 12.21
CA ILE A 352 -3.83 10.40 11.01
C ILE A 352 -4.41 9.65 9.80
N ALA A 353 -5.25 10.33 9.01
CA ALA A 353 -5.87 9.72 7.85
C ALA A 353 -4.82 9.30 6.81
N LEU A 354 -4.87 8.04 6.38
CA LEU A 354 -3.94 7.46 5.39
C LEU A 354 -4.59 7.44 4.01
N ILE A 355 -4.03 8.18 3.07
CA ILE A 355 -4.45 8.20 1.69
C ILE A 355 -3.44 7.45 0.84
N ILE A 356 -3.92 6.64 -0.07
CA ILE A 356 -3.08 5.88 -0.98
C ILE A 356 -3.31 6.29 -2.43
N THR A 357 -2.23 6.40 -3.20
CA THR A 357 -2.27 6.60 -4.65
C THR A 357 -1.18 5.77 -5.33
N GLY A 358 -1.27 5.59 -6.63
CA GLY A 358 -0.28 4.86 -7.40
C GLY A 358 -0.84 3.62 -8.11
N GLY A 359 -1.43 3.81 -9.31
CA GLY A 359 -1.81 2.73 -10.21
C GLY A 359 -3.22 2.15 -10.01
N PHE A 360 -4.07 2.79 -9.26
CA PHE A 360 -5.47 2.40 -9.09
C PHE A 360 -6.30 2.62 -10.35
N ARG A 361 -7.19 1.66 -10.69
CA ARG A 361 -7.87 1.58 -11.98
C ARG A 361 -9.39 1.48 -11.90
N VAL A 362 -9.89 0.60 -11.04
CA VAL A 362 -11.32 0.21 -10.94
C VAL A 362 -11.75 0.07 -9.48
N SER A 363 -13.06 0.01 -9.26
CA SER A 363 -13.69 -0.07 -7.94
C SER A 363 -13.16 -1.19 -7.05
N SER A 364 -12.82 -2.36 -7.64
CA SER A 364 -12.23 -3.46 -6.88
C SER A 364 -10.85 -3.12 -6.31
N ASP A 365 -10.02 -2.35 -7.03
CA ASP A 365 -8.74 -1.86 -6.51
C ASP A 365 -8.98 -0.94 -5.30
N PHE A 366 -10.02 -0.08 -5.38
CA PHE A 366 -10.35 0.88 -4.31
C PHE A 366 -10.87 0.16 -3.07
N ALA A 367 -11.80 -0.79 -3.24
CA ALA A 367 -12.32 -1.60 -2.13
C ALA A 367 -11.21 -2.35 -1.39
N LYS A 368 -10.29 -2.98 -2.12
CA LYS A 368 -9.14 -3.71 -1.56
C LYS A 368 -8.20 -2.78 -0.80
N ALA A 369 -7.93 -1.58 -1.33
CA ALA A 369 -7.10 -0.60 -0.63
C ALA A 369 -7.74 -0.10 0.67
N ILE A 370 -9.06 0.12 0.68
CA ILE A 370 -9.79 0.51 1.88
C ILE A 370 -9.78 -0.64 2.89
N ALA A 371 -10.01 -1.87 2.46
CA ALA A 371 -9.91 -3.06 3.29
C ALA A 371 -8.51 -3.24 3.91
N MET A 372 -7.46 -2.78 3.25
CA MET A 372 -6.09 -2.73 3.79
C MET A 372 -5.80 -1.52 4.68
N GLY A 373 -6.82 -0.71 5.01
CA GLY A 373 -6.73 0.40 5.95
C GLY A 373 -6.39 1.77 5.34
N ALA A 374 -6.64 1.97 4.03
CA ALA A 374 -6.65 3.31 3.48
C ALA A 374 -7.97 4.03 3.81
N ASP A 375 -7.91 5.28 4.28
CA ASP A 375 -9.09 6.12 4.50
C ASP A 375 -9.65 6.67 3.18
N ALA A 376 -8.79 6.90 2.18
CA ALA A 376 -9.18 7.31 0.84
C ALA A 376 -8.18 6.88 -0.23
N VAL A 377 -8.63 6.87 -1.48
CA VAL A 377 -7.83 6.52 -2.65
C VAL A 377 -7.81 7.70 -3.62
N ALA A 378 -6.61 8.15 -4.02
CA ALA A 378 -6.45 9.20 -5.01
C ALA A 378 -6.06 8.60 -6.38
N ILE A 379 -6.78 8.96 -7.45
CA ILE A 379 -6.61 8.42 -8.79
C ILE A 379 -6.14 9.48 -9.79
N ALA A 380 -5.24 9.13 -10.69
CA ALA A 380 -4.76 10.00 -11.76
C ALA A 380 -5.02 9.40 -13.14
N SER A 381 -4.27 8.35 -13.52
CA SER A 381 -4.35 7.75 -14.85
C SER A 381 -5.75 7.25 -15.19
N ALA A 382 -6.47 6.64 -14.25
CA ALA A 382 -7.83 6.16 -14.47
C ALA A 382 -8.80 7.30 -14.81
N ALA A 383 -8.72 8.42 -14.08
CA ALA A 383 -9.52 9.60 -14.37
C ALA A 383 -9.18 10.21 -15.74
N MET A 384 -7.91 10.25 -16.14
CA MET A 384 -7.51 10.68 -17.49
C MET A 384 -8.04 9.75 -18.57
N VAL A 385 -8.02 8.41 -18.36
CA VAL A 385 -8.57 7.41 -19.29
C VAL A 385 -10.08 7.62 -19.41
N ALA A 386 -10.78 7.79 -18.30
CA ALA A 386 -12.21 8.12 -18.31
C ALA A 386 -12.49 9.42 -19.09
N ALA A 387 -11.64 10.45 -18.98
CA ALA A 387 -11.80 11.68 -19.72
C ALA A 387 -11.62 11.47 -21.24
N ALA A 388 -10.44 10.99 -21.69
CA ALA A 388 -10.15 10.76 -23.11
C ALA A 388 -8.78 10.06 -23.37
N CYS A 389 -7.94 9.83 -22.37
CA CYS A 389 -6.58 9.35 -22.57
C CYS A 389 -6.58 7.94 -23.19
N GLN A 390 -5.78 7.74 -24.23
CA GLN A 390 -5.60 6.47 -24.93
C GLN A 390 -4.23 5.82 -24.64
N GLN A 391 -3.53 6.30 -23.60
CA GLN A 391 -2.26 5.72 -23.16
C GLN A 391 -1.14 5.70 -24.22
N TYR A 392 -1.06 6.71 -25.08
CA TYR A 392 0.02 6.83 -26.09
C TYR A 392 1.42 6.96 -25.49
N ARG A 393 1.54 7.27 -24.18
CA ARG A 393 2.81 7.44 -23.44
C ARG A 393 3.74 8.54 -23.97
N ILE A 394 3.23 9.47 -24.75
CA ILE A 394 3.95 10.62 -25.33
C ILE A 394 3.67 11.93 -24.61
N CYS A 395 3.20 11.88 -23.37
CA CYS A 395 2.82 13.09 -22.61
C CYS A 395 3.99 14.08 -22.48
N GLY A 396 5.23 13.59 -22.36
CA GLY A 396 6.43 14.43 -22.29
C GLY A 396 6.65 15.32 -23.52
N THR A 397 6.27 14.85 -24.72
CA THR A 397 6.48 15.57 -25.99
C THR A 397 5.53 16.75 -26.19
N GLY A 398 4.39 16.79 -25.49
CA GLY A 398 3.34 17.77 -25.72
C GLY A 398 2.46 17.51 -26.95
N MET A 399 2.68 16.43 -27.68
CA MET A 399 1.97 16.08 -28.92
C MET A 399 0.81 15.10 -28.73
N CYS A 400 0.15 15.13 -27.56
CA CYS A 400 -0.97 14.25 -27.25
C CYS A 400 -2.13 14.41 -28.24
N PRO A 401 -2.44 13.39 -29.09
CA PRO A 401 -3.39 13.56 -30.20
C PRO A 401 -4.84 13.67 -29.74
N VAL A 402 -5.16 13.32 -28.48
CA VAL A 402 -6.52 13.41 -27.92
C VAL A 402 -6.73 14.65 -27.04
N GLY A 403 -5.77 15.58 -27.03
CA GLY A 403 -5.93 16.85 -26.33
C GLY A 403 -5.71 16.82 -24.81
N VAL A 404 -5.35 15.66 -24.22
CA VAL A 404 -5.22 15.51 -22.75
C VAL A 404 -3.93 16.14 -22.20
N ALA A 405 -2.76 15.78 -22.76
CA ALA A 405 -1.46 16.18 -22.23
C ALA A 405 -0.68 17.04 -23.26
N THR A 406 -1.29 18.13 -23.70
CA THR A 406 -0.72 19.02 -24.71
C THR A 406 -1.07 20.46 -24.38
N GLN A 407 -0.25 21.40 -24.90
CA GLN A 407 -0.51 22.84 -24.89
C GLN A 407 -0.75 23.40 -26.30
N ASP A 408 -0.63 22.56 -27.36
CA ASP A 408 -0.97 22.93 -28.72
C ASP A 408 -2.46 23.22 -28.87
N GLU A 409 -2.82 24.38 -29.35
CA GLU A 409 -4.22 24.82 -29.44
C GLU A 409 -5.08 23.95 -30.37
N LYS A 410 -4.49 23.40 -31.45
CA LYS A 410 -5.23 22.53 -32.38
C LYS A 410 -5.51 21.17 -31.75
N LEU A 411 -4.54 20.65 -31.00
CA LEU A 411 -4.70 19.38 -30.31
C LEU A 411 -5.64 19.50 -29.10
N ARG A 412 -5.56 20.58 -28.32
CA ARG A 412 -6.43 20.86 -27.17
C ARG A 412 -7.91 20.88 -27.57
N LYS A 413 -8.26 21.48 -28.71
CA LYS A 413 -9.64 21.58 -29.24
C LYS A 413 -10.27 20.21 -29.53
N ARG A 414 -9.50 19.12 -29.59
CA ARG A 414 -10.04 17.77 -29.77
C ARG A 414 -10.71 17.21 -28.50
N LEU A 415 -10.42 17.78 -27.35
CA LEU A 415 -11.05 17.38 -26.09
C LEU A 415 -12.23 18.32 -25.79
N HIS A 416 -13.44 17.77 -25.90
CA HIS A 416 -14.67 18.49 -25.54
C HIS A 416 -14.91 18.37 -24.03
N ILE A 417 -14.82 19.51 -23.33
CA ILE A 417 -14.88 19.60 -21.86
C ILE A 417 -16.10 18.89 -21.29
N ASP A 418 -17.31 19.20 -21.76
CA ASP A 418 -18.53 18.67 -21.16
C ASP A 418 -18.70 17.16 -21.41
N SER A 419 -18.31 16.66 -22.59
CA SER A 419 -18.31 15.23 -22.89
C SER A 419 -17.28 14.47 -22.05
N ALA A 420 -16.10 15.03 -21.86
CA ALA A 420 -15.06 14.45 -21.01
C ALA A 420 -15.47 14.47 -19.53
N ALA A 421 -16.05 15.59 -19.07
CA ALA A 421 -16.59 15.70 -17.72
C ALA A 421 -17.68 14.66 -17.43
N LYS A 422 -18.61 14.47 -18.38
CA LYS A 422 -19.68 13.47 -18.23
C LYS A 422 -19.14 12.05 -18.18
N ARG A 423 -18.10 11.71 -18.95
CA ARG A 423 -17.44 10.41 -18.86
C ARG A 423 -16.77 10.20 -17.49
N VAL A 424 -16.09 11.22 -16.97
CA VAL A 424 -15.47 11.18 -15.63
C VAL A 424 -16.54 11.02 -14.54
N GLU A 425 -17.62 11.78 -14.60
CA GLU A 425 -18.77 11.65 -13.71
C GLU A 425 -19.35 10.23 -13.74
N ASN A 426 -19.60 9.69 -14.93
CA ASN A 426 -20.15 8.34 -15.06
C ASN A 426 -19.23 7.29 -14.48
N TYR A 427 -17.91 7.38 -14.74
CA TYR A 427 -16.92 6.47 -14.18
C TYR A 427 -16.88 6.52 -12.65
N LEU A 428 -16.86 7.72 -12.05
CA LEU A 428 -16.84 7.87 -10.60
C LEU A 428 -18.13 7.40 -9.94
N LYS A 429 -19.30 7.75 -10.50
CA LYS A 429 -20.60 7.30 -9.98
C LYS A 429 -20.78 5.79 -10.10
N CYS A 430 -20.36 5.20 -11.22
CA CYS A 430 -20.38 3.74 -11.39
C CYS A 430 -19.47 3.08 -10.36
N SER A 431 -18.26 3.60 -10.17
CA SER A 431 -17.33 3.11 -9.14
C SER A 431 -17.91 3.23 -7.73
N ALA A 432 -18.65 4.30 -7.43
CA ALA A 432 -19.33 4.47 -6.14
C ALA A 432 -20.41 3.39 -5.91
N GLU A 433 -21.25 3.11 -6.92
CA GLU A 433 -22.24 2.04 -6.80
C GLU A 433 -21.59 0.66 -6.65
N GLU A 434 -20.51 0.38 -7.38
CA GLU A 434 -19.77 -0.86 -7.26
C GLU A 434 -19.09 -1.00 -5.87
N LEU A 435 -18.59 0.10 -5.27
CA LEU A 435 -18.08 0.10 -3.89
C LEU A 435 -19.17 -0.29 -2.89
N LYS A 436 -20.41 0.20 -3.07
CA LYS A 436 -21.54 -0.24 -2.23
C LYS A 436 -21.83 -1.74 -2.40
N VAL A 437 -21.65 -2.30 -3.61
CA VAL A 437 -21.78 -3.75 -3.82
C VAL A 437 -20.72 -4.50 -3.02
N PHE A 438 -19.44 -4.06 -3.05
CA PHE A 438 -18.39 -4.70 -2.25
C PHE A 438 -18.70 -4.67 -0.76
N ALA A 439 -19.20 -3.56 -0.23
CA ALA A 439 -19.61 -3.47 1.16
C ALA A 439 -20.81 -4.40 1.47
N ARG A 440 -21.82 -4.47 0.59
CA ARG A 440 -22.99 -5.36 0.76
C ARG A 440 -22.60 -6.82 0.79
N ILE A 441 -21.78 -7.27 -0.18
CA ILE A 441 -21.38 -8.68 -0.26
C ILE A 441 -20.44 -9.12 0.88
N THR A 442 -19.87 -8.19 1.64
CA THR A 442 -19.05 -8.46 2.83
C THR A 442 -19.81 -8.20 4.13
N GLY A 443 -21.09 -7.78 4.06
CA GLY A 443 -21.93 -7.54 5.24
C GLY A 443 -21.73 -6.17 5.91
N ASN A 444 -21.06 -5.22 5.24
CA ASN A 444 -20.74 -3.91 5.80
C ASN A 444 -21.72 -2.82 5.37
N THR A 445 -22.24 -2.02 6.31
CA THR A 445 -23.11 -0.85 6.04
C THR A 445 -22.33 0.43 5.76
N ASP A 446 -21.01 0.40 5.93
CA ASP A 446 -20.07 1.48 5.60
C ASP A 446 -18.87 0.89 4.87
N ILE A 447 -18.39 1.58 3.84
CA ILE A 447 -17.23 1.10 3.05
C ILE A 447 -15.95 0.99 3.90
N HIS A 448 -15.80 1.83 4.94
CA HIS A 448 -14.68 1.78 5.86
C HIS A 448 -14.80 0.67 6.92
N GLY A 449 -15.90 -0.11 6.89
CA GLY A 449 -16.03 -1.35 7.64
C GLY A 449 -15.31 -2.54 6.99
N LEU A 450 -14.88 -2.40 5.74
CA LEU A 450 -14.03 -3.40 5.08
C LEU A 450 -12.70 -3.56 5.81
N SER A 451 -12.23 -4.80 5.91
CA SER A 451 -10.97 -5.12 6.57
C SER A 451 -10.16 -6.15 5.76
N VAL A 452 -8.92 -6.40 6.17
CA VAL A 452 -8.10 -7.45 5.55
C VAL A 452 -8.71 -8.85 5.68
N ASN A 453 -9.63 -9.06 6.63
CA ASN A 453 -10.36 -10.32 6.78
C ASN A 453 -11.36 -10.56 5.64
N ASP A 454 -11.73 -9.51 4.91
CA ASP A 454 -12.55 -9.59 3.71
C ASP A 454 -11.71 -9.84 2.44
N LEU A 455 -10.40 -10.09 2.59
CA LEU A 455 -9.47 -10.28 1.48
C LEU A 455 -8.76 -11.63 1.55
N CYS A 456 -8.42 -12.16 0.38
CA CYS A 456 -7.38 -13.16 0.23
C CYS A 456 -6.53 -12.85 -1.00
N THR A 457 -5.40 -13.54 -1.15
CA THR A 457 -4.53 -13.38 -2.33
C THR A 457 -4.18 -14.72 -2.95
N ILE A 458 -4.00 -14.73 -4.27
CA ILE A 458 -3.49 -15.89 -5.03
C ILE A 458 -1.96 -15.79 -5.24
N ASN A 459 -1.32 -14.77 -4.69
CA ASN A 459 0.10 -14.49 -4.84
C ASN A 459 0.83 -14.76 -3.51
N GLU A 460 1.77 -15.69 -3.52
CA GLU A 460 2.54 -16.07 -2.33
C GLU A 460 3.33 -14.91 -1.74
N GLU A 461 3.98 -14.06 -2.56
CA GLU A 461 4.72 -12.88 -2.09
C GLU A 461 3.81 -11.89 -1.34
N ILE A 462 2.59 -11.66 -1.83
CA ILE A 462 1.63 -10.78 -1.15
C ILE A 462 1.26 -11.39 0.21
N SER A 463 0.97 -12.70 0.25
CA SER A 463 0.62 -13.38 1.50
C SER A 463 1.77 -13.44 2.50
N GLU A 464 3.00 -13.56 2.04
CA GLU A 464 4.19 -13.62 2.89
C GLU A 464 4.56 -12.24 3.48
N HIS A 465 4.41 -11.19 2.65
CA HIS A 465 4.88 -9.85 3.00
C HIS A 465 3.77 -8.85 3.38
N THR A 466 2.53 -9.34 3.54
CA THR A 466 1.39 -8.58 4.07
C THR A 466 0.58 -9.42 5.03
N ASN A 467 -0.47 -8.85 5.61
CA ASN A 467 -1.45 -9.58 6.44
C ASN A 467 -2.62 -10.18 5.64
N ILE A 468 -2.54 -10.22 4.30
CA ILE A 468 -3.57 -10.83 3.44
C ILE A 468 -3.32 -12.33 3.34
N ALA A 469 -4.27 -13.14 3.80
CA ALA A 469 -4.15 -14.59 3.77
C ALA A 469 -4.11 -15.14 2.33
N HIS A 470 -3.28 -16.18 2.08
CA HIS A 470 -3.30 -16.87 0.80
C HIS A 470 -4.60 -17.68 0.63
N ALA A 471 -5.23 -17.60 -0.55
CA ALA A 471 -6.51 -18.25 -0.86
C ALA A 471 -6.47 -19.79 -0.70
N GLY A 472 -5.31 -20.42 -0.82
CA GLY A 472 -5.11 -21.85 -0.61
C GLY A 472 -4.92 -22.26 0.86
N ARG A 473 -4.82 -21.30 1.80
CA ARG A 473 -4.77 -21.64 3.23
C ARG A 473 -6.20 -21.87 3.72
N ALA A 474 -6.50 -23.11 4.16
CA ALA A 474 -7.79 -23.41 4.76
C ALA A 474 -7.97 -22.60 6.05
N SER A 475 -9.01 -21.78 6.11
CA SER A 475 -9.58 -21.38 7.39
C SER A 475 -10.25 -22.64 7.98
N MET A 476 -9.64 -23.27 8.98
CA MET A 476 -10.28 -24.43 9.62
C MET A 476 -11.61 -23.98 10.23
N PRO A 477 -12.73 -24.66 9.93
CA PRO A 477 -13.99 -24.35 10.57
C PRO A 477 -13.83 -24.60 12.09
N SER A 478 -14.25 -23.66 12.92
CA SER A 478 -14.41 -23.94 14.34
C SER A 478 -15.46 -25.04 14.50
N THR A 479 -15.05 -26.22 14.97
CA THR A 479 -15.95 -27.33 15.25
C THR A 479 -16.75 -27.06 16.52
N ASN A 480 -17.63 -26.08 16.52
CA ASN A 480 -18.73 -25.96 17.50
C ASN A 480 -19.84 -25.10 16.91
N ALA A 481 -20.81 -25.75 16.29
CA ALA A 481 -22.07 -25.16 15.91
C ALA A 481 -22.95 -24.96 17.16
N SER A 482 -22.71 -23.94 17.95
CA SER A 482 -23.74 -23.28 18.75
C SER A 482 -23.25 -21.94 19.29
N SER A 483 -23.84 -20.92 18.83
CA SER A 483 -23.71 -19.48 19.11
C SER A 483 -22.88 -18.69 18.07
N TYR A 484 -23.61 -18.10 17.11
CA TYR A 484 -23.07 -17.15 16.16
C TYR A 484 -22.72 -15.85 16.88
N THR A 485 -21.43 -15.63 17.13
CA THR A 485 -20.86 -14.33 17.42
C THR A 485 -19.52 -14.20 16.70
N THR A 486 -19.30 -13.04 16.13
CA THR A 486 -18.17 -12.55 15.34
C THR A 486 -16.81 -13.18 15.68
N GLN A 487 -16.07 -13.64 14.65
CA GLN A 487 -14.72 -14.16 14.80
C GLN A 487 -13.74 -13.04 15.09
N GLU A 488 -13.04 -13.21 16.16
CA GLU A 488 -11.95 -12.39 16.63
C GLU A 488 -10.60 -12.98 16.26
N GLU A 489 -9.63 -12.10 16.16
CA GLU A 489 -8.21 -12.42 16.04
C GLU A 489 -7.80 -13.50 17.05
N LYS A 490 -7.02 -14.50 16.58
CA LYS A 490 -6.40 -15.50 17.45
C LYS A 490 -5.36 -14.82 18.34
N GLY A 491 -5.77 -14.47 19.52
CA GLY A 491 -4.91 -13.87 20.55
C GLY A 491 -5.58 -13.79 21.91
N MET A 492 -6.78 -13.26 21.99
CA MET A 492 -7.57 -13.19 23.22
C MET A 492 -9.06 -13.31 22.90
N LYS A 493 -9.81 -14.07 23.73
CA LYS A 493 -11.26 -14.18 23.61
C LYS A 493 -11.88 -12.81 23.77
N ALA A 494 -12.88 -12.47 22.92
CA ALA A 494 -13.60 -11.21 23.02
C ALA A 494 -14.02 -10.88 24.45
N THR A 495 -13.76 -9.67 24.83
CA THR A 495 -14.15 -9.13 26.11
C THR A 495 -15.24 -8.07 25.93
N LYS A 496 -15.91 -7.68 27.03
CA LYS A 496 -16.79 -6.49 27.00
C LYS A 496 -16.05 -5.19 26.63
N TYR A 497 -14.73 -5.24 26.50
CA TYR A 497 -13.86 -4.09 26.19
C TYR A 497 -13.37 -4.10 24.75
N THR A 498 -13.65 -5.15 23.99
CA THR A 498 -13.11 -5.35 22.62
C THR A 498 -13.36 -4.15 21.72
N GLY A 499 -12.30 -3.66 21.07
CA GLY A 499 -12.30 -2.48 20.22
C GLY A 499 -12.32 -1.12 20.94
N THR A 500 -12.27 -1.11 22.29
CA THR A 500 -12.29 0.13 23.06
C THR A 500 -10.90 0.62 23.45
N GLN A 501 -10.78 1.91 23.80
CA GLN A 501 -9.55 2.42 24.42
C GLN A 501 -9.25 1.74 25.76
N THR A 502 -10.29 1.25 26.48
CA THR A 502 -10.13 0.52 27.74
C THR A 502 -9.40 -0.81 27.53
N GLU A 503 -9.65 -1.52 26.43
CA GLU A 503 -8.91 -2.72 26.09
C GLU A 503 -7.42 -2.44 25.91
N LYS A 504 -7.08 -1.43 25.10
CA LYS A 504 -5.67 -0.98 24.92
C LYS A 504 -5.01 -0.57 26.25
N ASN A 505 -5.76 0.06 27.14
CA ASN A 505 -5.27 0.42 28.47
C ASN A 505 -5.00 -0.82 29.35
N LEU A 506 -5.84 -1.86 29.25
CA LEU A 506 -5.65 -3.14 29.94
C LEU A 506 -4.41 -3.88 29.40
N GLU A 507 -4.21 -3.91 28.08
CA GLU A 507 -3.01 -4.48 27.44
C GLU A 507 -1.74 -3.74 27.90
N ALA A 508 -1.76 -2.41 27.87
CA ALA A 508 -0.65 -1.59 28.33
C ALA A 508 -0.35 -1.78 29.82
N ALA A 509 -1.39 -1.91 30.66
CA ALA A 509 -1.24 -2.19 32.08
C ALA A 509 -0.66 -3.58 32.31
N PHE A 510 -1.14 -4.62 31.62
CA PHE A 510 -0.57 -5.97 31.67
C PHE A 510 0.91 -5.99 31.28
N ALA A 511 1.29 -5.29 30.18
CA ALA A 511 2.66 -5.19 29.73
C ALA A 511 3.54 -4.45 30.75
N GLY A 512 3.07 -3.34 31.31
CA GLY A 512 3.78 -2.55 32.30
C GLY A 512 4.08 -3.33 33.58
N GLU A 513 3.06 -3.98 34.16
CA GLU A 513 3.21 -4.80 35.37
C GLU A 513 4.10 -6.02 35.15
N SER A 514 4.00 -6.66 33.98
CA SER A 514 4.86 -7.79 33.60
C SER A 514 6.35 -7.36 33.52
N GLN A 515 6.63 -6.19 32.94
CA GLN A 515 7.97 -5.63 32.90
C GLN A 515 8.48 -5.25 34.29
N ALA A 516 7.65 -4.62 35.12
CA ALA A 516 7.98 -4.23 36.48
C ALA A 516 8.36 -5.45 37.32
N ARG A 517 7.54 -6.52 37.27
CA ARG A 517 7.82 -7.81 37.92
C ARG A 517 9.22 -8.34 37.57
N ASN A 518 9.54 -8.40 36.29
CA ASN A 518 10.84 -8.92 35.86
C ASN A 518 12.00 -8.02 36.31
N LYS A 519 11.88 -6.71 36.15
CA LYS A 519 12.88 -5.72 36.60
C LYS A 519 13.17 -5.82 38.12
N TYR A 520 12.11 -5.92 38.94
CA TYR A 520 12.27 -6.01 40.38
C TYR A 520 12.95 -7.33 40.82
N THR A 521 12.67 -8.44 40.13
CA THR A 521 13.39 -9.69 40.35
C THR A 521 14.88 -9.55 40.05
N TYR A 522 15.26 -8.85 38.99
CA TYR A 522 16.66 -8.59 38.64
C TYR A 522 17.30 -7.62 39.63
N PHE A 523 16.60 -6.56 40.06
CA PHE A 523 17.07 -5.62 41.05
C PHE A 523 17.29 -6.29 42.44
N ALA A 524 16.40 -7.20 42.81
CA ALA A 524 16.60 -8.02 44.02
C ALA A 524 17.89 -8.85 43.98
N SER A 525 18.21 -9.44 42.80
CA SER A 525 19.44 -10.20 42.61
C SER A 525 20.69 -9.30 42.80
N VAL A 526 20.66 -8.06 42.34
CA VAL A 526 21.76 -7.10 42.51
C VAL A 526 21.87 -6.71 44.00
N ALA A 527 20.75 -6.30 44.60
CA ALA A 527 20.72 -5.91 46.02
C ALA A 527 21.26 -7.03 46.95
N LYS A 528 20.91 -8.28 46.65
CA LYS A 528 21.43 -9.44 47.38
C LYS A 528 22.95 -9.61 47.25
N LYS A 529 23.49 -9.44 46.03
CA LYS A 529 24.95 -9.50 45.77
C LYS A 529 25.71 -8.36 46.49
N GLU A 530 25.10 -7.22 46.67
CA GLU A 530 25.63 -6.06 47.38
C GLU A 530 25.44 -6.14 48.89
N GLY A 531 24.78 -7.19 49.43
CA GLY A 531 24.59 -7.42 50.84
C GLY A 531 23.34 -6.74 51.44
N TYR A 532 22.46 -6.19 50.64
CA TYR A 532 21.22 -5.53 51.06
C TYR A 532 20.03 -6.48 51.12
N GLU A 533 20.07 -7.52 51.97
CA GLU A 533 19.04 -8.56 52.04
C GLU A 533 17.62 -8.02 52.29
N GLN A 534 17.46 -6.97 53.11
CA GLN A 534 16.13 -6.35 53.33
C GLN A 534 15.59 -5.69 52.06
N ILE A 535 16.44 -4.99 51.32
CA ILE A 535 16.06 -4.33 50.04
C ILE A 535 15.72 -5.41 48.98
N ALA A 536 16.53 -6.46 48.91
CA ALA A 536 16.25 -7.60 48.04
C ALA A 536 14.88 -8.24 48.35
N GLY A 537 14.57 -8.46 49.63
CA GLY A 537 13.27 -8.96 50.08
C GLY A 537 12.10 -8.06 49.71
N LEU A 538 12.26 -6.74 49.79
CA LEU A 538 11.23 -5.77 49.40
C LEU A 538 11.01 -5.79 47.90
N PHE A 539 12.07 -5.84 47.07
CA PHE A 539 11.94 -5.98 45.62
C PHE A 539 11.20 -7.27 45.22
N LEU A 540 11.53 -8.40 45.85
CA LEU A 540 10.85 -9.68 45.57
C LEU A 540 9.36 -9.64 45.96
N LYS A 541 9.05 -9.07 47.13
CA LYS A 541 7.67 -8.86 47.57
C LYS A 541 6.89 -8.00 46.62
N THR A 542 7.48 -6.91 46.14
CA THR A 542 6.83 -6.02 45.14
C THR A 542 6.69 -6.74 43.81
N ALA A 543 7.70 -7.49 43.34
CA ALA A 543 7.59 -8.31 42.13
C ALA A 543 6.42 -9.32 42.16
N ASP A 544 6.15 -9.92 43.34
CA ASP A 544 4.99 -10.78 43.52
C ASP A 544 3.66 -10.03 43.49
N ASN A 545 3.63 -8.78 43.98
CA ASN A 545 2.43 -7.93 43.85
C ASN A 545 2.16 -7.58 42.37
N GLU A 546 3.18 -7.17 41.62
CA GLU A 546 3.04 -6.82 40.19
C GLU A 546 2.61 -8.04 39.34
N LYS A 547 3.05 -9.25 39.73
CA LYS A 547 2.54 -10.47 39.11
C LYS A 547 1.03 -10.64 39.28
N GLU A 548 0.48 -10.35 40.46
CA GLU A 548 -0.97 -10.44 40.70
C GLU A 548 -1.74 -9.30 40.00
N HIS A 549 -1.16 -8.11 39.91
CA HIS A 549 -1.73 -7.02 39.11
C HIS A 549 -1.78 -7.41 37.62
N ALA A 550 -0.68 -7.86 37.03
CA ALA A 550 -0.63 -8.34 35.64
C ALA A 550 -1.68 -9.44 35.39
N LYS A 551 -1.81 -10.41 36.32
CA LYS A 551 -2.81 -11.48 36.24
C LYS A 551 -4.25 -10.95 36.28
N MET A 552 -4.53 -9.89 37.06
CA MET A 552 -5.87 -9.26 37.05
C MET A 552 -6.20 -8.71 35.66
N TRP A 553 -5.29 -7.95 35.06
CA TRP A 553 -5.48 -7.36 33.74
C TRP A 553 -5.60 -8.43 32.66
N LEU A 554 -4.76 -9.46 32.69
CA LEU A 554 -4.82 -10.59 31.76
C LEU A 554 -6.15 -11.37 31.86
N LYS A 555 -6.75 -11.46 33.05
CA LYS A 555 -8.08 -12.06 33.25
C LYS A 555 -9.18 -11.19 32.63
N GLU A 556 -9.14 -9.87 32.81
CA GLU A 556 -10.09 -8.95 32.17
C GLU A 556 -10.03 -9.03 30.64
N LEU A 557 -8.84 -9.31 30.11
CA LEU A 557 -8.58 -9.55 28.69
C LEU A 557 -8.90 -10.98 28.22
N ASN A 558 -9.50 -11.83 29.08
CA ASN A 558 -9.75 -13.25 28.79
C ASN A 558 -8.50 -14.06 28.37
N GLY A 559 -7.30 -13.58 28.73
CA GLY A 559 -6.01 -14.19 28.36
C GLY A 559 -5.63 -15.42 29.19
N ILE A 560 -6.47 -15.89 30.14
CA ILE A 560 -6.26 -17.09 30.92
C ILE A 560 -7.45 -18.03 30.72
N GLY A 561 -7.24 -19.11 30.02
CA GLY A 561 -8.22 -20.14 29.72
C GLY A 561 -7.98 -21.44 30.45
N HIS A 562 -8.58 -22.54 29.96
CA HIS A 562 -8.29 -23.92 30.42
C HIS A 562 -6.90 -24.35 29.92
N THR A 563 -6.39 -25.44 30.48
CA THR A 563 -5.02 -25.94 30.18
C THR A 563 -4.75 -26.09 28.70
N ALA A 564 -5.66 -26.68 27.92
CA ALA A 564 -5.48 -26.83 26.48
C ALA A 564 -5.42 -25.46 25.76
N GLU A 565 -6.28 -24.52 26.12
CA GLU A 565 -6.29 -23.16 25.58
C GLU A 565 -5.01 -22.41 25.92
N ASN A 566 -4.54 -22.51 27.16
CA ASN A 566 -3.29 -21.88 27.59
C ASN A 566 -2.07 -22.48 26.89
N LEU A 567 -2.06 -23.82 26.66
CA LEU A 567 -0.99 -24.48 25.89
C LEU A 567 -0.99 -24.06 24.41
N SER A 568 -2.18 -23.89 23.81
CA SER A 568 -2.28 -23.37 22.44
C SER A 568 -1.77 -21.94 22.37
N ALA A 569 -2.23 -21.06 23.27
CA ALA A 569 -1.79 -19.67 23.30
C ALA A 569 -0.28 -19.53 23.55
N ALA A 570 0.29 -20.35 24.43
CA ALA A 570 1.72 -20.38 24.65
C ALA A 570 2.46 -20.84 23.38
N ALA A 571 2.03 -21.93 22.74
CA ALA A 571 2.65 -22.42 21.52
C ALA A 571 2.58 -21.40 20.36
N ASP A 572 1.46 -20.68 20.22
CA ASP A 572 1.28 -19.67 19.20
C ASP A 572 2.16 -18.42 19.47
N GLY A 573 2.34 -18.05 20.74
CA GLY A 573 3.27 -17.00 21.16
C GLY A 573 4.72 -17.33 20.82
N GLU A 574 5.20 -18.50 21.26
CA GLU A 574 6.56 -18.96 20.95
C GLU A 574 6.80 -19.12 19.44
N ASN A 575 5.78 -19.57 18.69
CA ASN A 575 5.85 -19.63 17.22
C ASN A 575 6.12 -18.25 16.63
N TYR A 576 5.36 -17.22 17.02
CA TYR A 576 5.59 -15.84 16.57
C TYR A 576 6.98 -15.33 16.95
N GLU A 577 7.46 -15.66 18.15
CA GLU A 577 8.76 -15.19 18.62
C GLU A 577 9.91 -15.72 17.76
N TRP A 578 9.90 -17.01 17.38
CA TRP A 578 11.00 -17.57 16.61
C TRP A 578 10.85 -17.45 15.09
N THR A 579 9.62 -17.39 14.55
CA THR A 579 9.40 -17.22 13.09
C THR A 579 9.55 -15.80 12.64
N ASP A 580 9.09 -14.83 13.44
CA ASP A 580 8.95 -13.44 13.06
C ASP A 580 9.81 -12.50 13.90
N MET A 581 9.59 -12.47 15.20
CA MET A 581 10.13 -11.44 16.09
C MET A 581 11.66 -11.46 16.14
N TYR A 582 12.25 -12.58 16.56
CA TYR A 582 13.70 -12.65 16.75
C TYR A 582 14.49 -12.65 15.45
N GLU A 583 13.96 -13.20 14.35
CA GLU A 583 14.63 -13.12 13.06
C GLU A 583 14.63 -11.70 12.50
N ASN A 584 13.53 -10.96 12.67
CA ASN A 584 13.46 -9.55 12.28
C ASN A 584 14.40 -8.69 13.14
N PHE A 585 14.46 -8.93 14.44
CA PHE A 585 15.39 -8.24 15.34
C PHE A 585 16.84 -8.53 14.98
N ALA A 586 17.16 -9.77 14.59
CA ALA A 586 18.49 -10.13 14.15
C ALA A 586 18.90 -9.41 12.87
N LYS A 587 18.00 -9.35 11.87
CA LYS A 587 18.24 -8.62 10.62
C LYS A 587 18.49 -7.12 10.89
N THR A 588 17.65 -6.50 11.70
CA THR A 588 17.82 -5.09 12.09
C THR A 588 19.14 -4.86 12.80
N ALA A 589 19.52 -5.73 13.74
CA ALA A 589 20.78 -5.61 14.46
C ALA A 589 22.01 -5.77 13.53
N GLU A 590 21.95 -6.62 12.50
CA GLU A 590 22.99 -6.72 11.48
C GLU A 590 23.08 -5.44 10.65
N GLU A 591 21.94 -4.91 10.18
CA GLU A 591 21.88 -3.67 9.40
C GLU A 591 22.41 -2.45 10.17
N GLU A 592 22.19 -2.41 11.48
CA GLU A 592 22.66 -1.35 12.37
C GLU A 592 24.12 -1.56 12.85
N GLY A 593 24.78 -2.65 12.47
CA GLY A 593 26.18 -2.91 12.80
C GLY A 593 26.39 -3.61 14.15
N PHE A 594 25.40 -4.35 14.66
CA PHE A 594 25.45 -5.13 15.90
C PHE A 594 25.40 -6.65 15.64
N PRO A 595 26.36 -7.26 14.91
CA PRO A 595 26.28 -8.68 14.49
C PRO A 595 26.29 -9.65 15.67
N GLU A 596 26.96 -9.32 16.80
CA GLU A 596 26.95 -10.18 17.98
C GLU A 596 25.56 -10.24 18.64
N LEU A 597 24.81 -9.13 18.61
CA LEU A 597 23.44 -9.09 19.10
C LEU A 597 22.50 -9.85 18.18
N ALA A 598 22.68 -9.70 16.86
CA ALA A 598 21.96 -10.47 15.85
C ALA A 598 22.11 -11.98 16.05
N ALA A 599 23.35 -12.43 16.30
CA ALA A 599 23.61 -13.85 16.61
C ALA A 599 22.88 -14.31 17.89
N LYS A 600 22.81 -13.45 18.93
CA LYS A 600 22.08 -13.74 20.17
C LYS A 600 20.58 -13.85 19.92
N PHE A 601 19.99 -12.95 19.14
CA PHE A 601 18.57 -13.03 18.78
C PHE A 601 18.23 -14.36 18.08
N ARG A 602 19.04 -14.79 17.10
CA ARG A 602 18.84 -16.07 16.42
C ARG A 602 19.03 -17.28 17.36
N LEU A 603 19.93 -17.21 18.34
CA LEU A 603 20.08 -18.26 19.33
C LEU A 603 18.86 -18.36 20.23
N VAL A 604 18.32 -17.22 20.70
CA VAL A 604 17.09 -17.22 21.49
C VAL A 604 15.92 -17.75 20.65
N GLY A 605 15.75 -17.29 19.41
CA GLY A 605 14.70 -17.81 18.52
C GLY A 605 14.74 -19.34 18.34
N LYS A 606 15.93 -19.96 18.34
CA LYS A 606 16.04 -21.43 18.33
C LYS A 606 15.56 -22.07 19.64
N VAL A 607 15.72 -21.40 20.78
CA VAL A 607 15.18 -21.87 22.07
C VAL A 607 13.67 -21.80 22.05
N GLU A 608 13.08 -20.68 21.57
CA GLU A 608 11.62 -20.49 21.52
C GLU A 608 10.95 -21.50 20.59
N LYS A 609 11.63 -21.93 19.51
CA LYS A 609 11.17 -23.04 18.68
C LYS A 609 11.00 -24.34 19.49
N HIS A 610 11.94 -24.66 20.39
CA HIS A 610 11.81 -25.85 21.25
C HIS A 610 10.71 -25.68 22.30
N HIS A 611 10.46 -24.46 22.77
CA HIS A 611 9.33 -24.20 23.66
C HIS A 611 8.01 -24.43 22.93
N GLU A 612 7.84 -23.96 21.70
CA GLU A 612 6.68 -24.26 20.86
C GLU A 612 6.47 -25.77 20.69
N GLU A 613 7.51 -26.48 20.23
CA GLU A 613 7.45 -27.95 20.03
C GLU A 613 6.99 -28.66 21.30
N ARG A 614 7.49 -28.25 22.46
CA ARG A 614 7.11 -28.75 23.78
C ARG A 614 5.64 -28.49 24.09
N TYR A 615 5.17 -27.25 23.94
CA TYR A 615 3.78 -26.89 24.23
C TYR A 615 2.80 -27.60 23.28
N ARG A 616 3.13 -27.74 22.01
CA ARG A 616 2.31 -28.50 21.06
C ARG A 616 2.25 -30.00 21.41
N ALA A 617 3.35 -30.59 21.86
CA ALA A 617 3.37 -31.97 22.31
C ALA A 617 2.53 -32.18 23.58
N LEU A 618 2.59 -31.24 24.54
CA LEU A 618 1.75 -31.23 25.74
C LEU A 618 0.28 -31.04 25.42
N LEU A 619 -0.04 -30.09 24.50
CA LEU A 619 -1.41 -29.89 24.02
C LEU A 619 -1.99 -31.17 23.42
N LYS A 620 -1.23 -31.82 22.52
CA LYS A 620 -1.63 -33.09 21.94
C LYS A 620 -1.89 -34.16 23.03
N ASN A 621 -1.05 -34.26 24.07
CA ASN A 621 -1.28 -35.20 25.18
C ASN A 621 -2.58 -34.88 25.93
N VAL A 622 -2.94 -33.63 26.13
CA VAL A 622 -4.19 -33.24 26.79
C VAL A 622 -5.39 -33.57 25.90
N GLU A 623 -5.34 -33.21 24.61
CA GLU A 623 -6.43 -33.44 23.65
C GLU A 623 -6.70 -34.96 23.42
N THR A 624 -5.67 -35.79 23.45
CA THR A 624 -5.79 -37.24 23.27
C THR A 624 -5.96 -38.01 24.57
N ALA A 625 -6.13 -37.31 25.71
CA ALA A 625 -6.19 -37.92 27.05
C ALA A 625 -4.96 -38.80 27.37
N SER A 626 -3.82 -38.52 26.76
CA SER A 626 -2.60 -39.34 26.90
C SER A 626 -1.57 -38.77 27.88
N VAL A 627 -2.00 -37.82 28.75
CA VAL A 627 -1.10 -37.28 29.80
C VAL A 627 -0.66 -38.38 30.76
N PHE A 628 -1.59 -39.20 31.24
CA PHE A 628 -1.35 -40.27 32.21
C PHE A 628 -1.44 -41.67 31.61
N GLU A 629 -1.53 -41.81 30.30
CA GLU A 629 -1.57 -43.05 29.56
C GLU A 629 -0.78 -42.90 28.26
N LYS A 630 0.06 -43.89 27.93
CA LYS A 630 0.89 -43.88 26.73
C LYS A 630 0.68 -45.17 25.93
N SER A 631 0.91 -45.14 24.62
CA SER A 631 0.86 -46.31 23.76
C SER A 631 1.96 -47.33 24.05
N GLU A 632 2.99 -46.90 24.76
CA GLU A 632 4.15 -47.76 25.15
C GLU A 632 4.29 -47.79 26.66
N VAL A 633 4.95 -48.84 27.14
CA VAL A 633 5.33 -48.95 28.55
C VAL A 633 6.29 -47.84 28.92
N LYS A 634 5.96 -47.08 29.95
CA LYS A 634 6.77 -46.01 30.52
C LYS A 634 7.05 -46.27 31.98
N VAL A 635 8.09 -45.66 32.50
CA VAL A 635 8.35 -45.56 33.93
C VAL A 635 7.66 -44.30 34.43
N TRP A 636 6.77 -44.45 35.40
CA TRP A 636 6.01 -43.37 36.03
C TRP A 636 6.54 -43.08 37.43
N GLU A 637 6.75 -41.85 37.76
CA GLU A 637 7.18 -41.41 39.07
C GLU A 637 6.15 -40.51 39.74
N CYS A 638 5.90 -40.75 41.00
CA CYS A 638 5.07 -39.87 41.83
C CYS A 638 5.89 -38.69 42.32
N ARG A 639 5.58 -37.49 41.85
CA ARG A 639 6.25 -36.22 42.20
C ARG A 639 6.21 -35.87 43.70
N ASN A 640 5.33 -36.49 44.48
CA ASN A 640 5.25 -36.22 45.90
C ASN A 640 6.19 -37.11 46.73
N CYS A 641 6.35 -38.41 46.39
CA CYS A 641 7.09 -39.33 47.21
C CYS A 641 8.16 -40.15 46.47
N GLY A 642 8.36 -39.96 45.17
CA GLY A 642 9.33 -40.68 44.37
C GLY A 642 8.96 -42.14 44.07
N HIS A 643 7.69 -42.55 44.34
CA HIS A 643 7.26 -43.94 44.02
C HIS A 643 7.29 -44.16 42.52
N ILE A 644 8.01 -45.20 42.09
CA ILE A 644 8.16 -45.60 40.70
C ILE A 644 7.29 -46.82 40.36
N ILE A 645 6.60 -46.74 39.20
CA ILE A 645 5.83 -47.85 38.65
C ILE A 645 6.05 -47.94 37.14
N VAL A 646 6.04 -49.15 36.61
CA VAL A 646 6.23 -49.40 35.17
C VAL A 646 4.93 -49.88 34.55
N GLY A 647 4.49 -49.25 33.48
CA GLY A 647 3.23 -49.57 32.80
C GLY A 647 2.89 -48.60 31.69
N THR A 648 1.84 -48.87 30.93
CA THR A 648 1.31 -47.95 29.90
C THR A 648 0.50 -46.82 30.50
N LYS A 649 0.06 -46.94 31.77
CA LYS A 649 -0.80 -45.99 32.47
C LYS A 649 -0.31 -45.74 33.89
N ALA A 650 -0.31 -44.46 34.32
CA ALA A 650 -0.08 -44.11 35.70
C ALA A 650 -1.26 -44.56 36.59
N PRO A 651 -1.02 -45.03 37.84
CA PRO A 651 -2.08 -45.47 38.72
C PRO A 651 -2.98 -44.27 39.14
N GLU A 652 -4.27 -44.52 39.36
CA GLU A 652 -5.23 -43.50 39.77
C GLU A 652 -4.89 -42.87 41.14
N ILE A 653 -4.28 -43.70 42.03
CA ILE A 653 -3.83 -43.29 43.35
C ILE A 653 -2.45 -43.90 43.59
N CYS A 654 -1.51 -43.10 44.08
CA CYS A 654 -0.18 -43.53 44.44
C CYS A 654 -0.27 -44.57 45.61
N PRO A 655 0.25 -45.79 45.45
CA PRO A 655 0.17 -46.83 46.50
C PRO A 655 1.02 -46.53 47.73
N THR A 656 1.97 -45.60 47.64
CA THR A 656 2.85 -45.24 48.77
C THR A 656 2.33 -44.04 49.57
N CYS A 657 1.82 -42.99 48.92
CA CYS A 657 1.46 -41.74 49.62
C CYS A 657 0.01 -41.27 49.39
N ASN A 658 -0.80 -42.07 48.71
CA ASN A 658 -2.24 -41.87 48.45
C ASN A 658 -2.55 -40.55 47.68
N HIS A 659 -1.56 -39.95 46.99
CA HIS A 659 -1.80 -38.83 46.11
C HIS A 659 -2.48 -39.29 44.80
N PRO A 660 -3.36 -38.47 44.20
CA PRO A 660 -4.05 -38.82 42.96
C PRO A 660 -3.12 -38.92 41.76
N GLN A 661 -3.61 -39.51 40.67
CA GLN A 661 -2.90 -39.70 39.40
C GLN A 661 -2.24 -38.41 38.87
N SER A 662 -2.81 -37.25 39.14
CA SER A 662 -2.26 -35.94 38.77
C SER A 662 -0.85 -35.65 39.34
N TYR A 663 -0.39 -36.44 40.29
CA TYR A 663 0.97 -36.36 40.83
C TYR A 663 1.96 -37.25 40.10
N PHE A 664 1.56 -38.06 39.13
CA PHE A 664 2.49 -38.88 38.34
C PHE A 664 2.99 -38.12 37.09
N GLU A 665 4.25 -38.34 36.80
CA GLU A 665 4.91 -37.90 35.54
C GLU A 665 5.70 -39.07 34.96
N VAL A 666 6.07 -38.98 33.68
CA VAL A 666 7.01 -39.92 33.06
C VAL A 666 8.39 -39.65 33.66
N HIS A 667 8.99 -40.66 34.25
CA HIS A 667 10.33 -40.56 34.86
C HIS A 667 11.38 -40.28 33.80
N GLU A 668 12.25 -39.31 34.05
CA GLU A 668 13.40 -38.99 33.21
C GLU A 668 14.71 -39.25 33.99
N GLU A 669 15.57 -40.09 33.42
CA GLU A 669 16.93 -40.25 33.92
C GLU A 669 17.83 -39.16 33.33
N ASN A 670 18.14 -38.14 34.15
CA ASN A 670 18.92 -37.00 33.73
C ASN A 670 20.19 -36.77 34.57
N TYR A 671 20.76 -37.83 35.11
CA TYR A 671 21.94 -37.84 35.96
C TYR A 671 23.07 -38.73 35.40
#